data_323f285c02352f17c4bd06248f626383
#
_entry.id   323f285c02352f17c4bd06248f626383
#
_cell.length_a   1.000
_cell.length_b   1.000
_cell.length_c   1.000
_cell.angle_alpha   90.00
_cell.angle_beta   90.00
_cell.angle_gamma   90.00
#
_symmetry.space_group_name_H-M   'P 1'
#
loop_
_entity.id
_entity.type
_entity.pdbx_description
1 polymer ?
#
loop_
_entity_poly.entity_id
_entity_poly.type
_entity_poly.pdbx_seq_one_letter_code
_entity_poly.pdbx_strand_id
1 'polypeptide(L)'
;MTRWLDPQPVDIPASFQNLGLPPLIAQTLLRRGISSPVEAEAFLYPEKNPNSQFPNIEKAVELLEMAIRNREKICVWGDFDVDGQTSTALLVQTLRALNADVMYYVPVRGKESHGIHIESLKPIIDNGAKLLLTCDTGITAHDAIDYANSRGLTVIVTDHHDLGETLPNAQAIINPKLLPEDHPLRNLAGVGVAYKLAEALLDTRTSNLDSQISNIELLDLVALGLIADVALLQNETRSLAKQGIEQLRNTNRLGLRVMAELAGAAFETLTEETIGFTFAPRLNALGRLGDANPAIDLLITDDSARARVLATQIEGLNAQRRMLTKQVNDAAEAQLKENPELLNHPIIILSHPNWPGGVVGIVANKLVERYHKPAILFNESEDGILRGSARSIEGLHITEAITTQKDLLIGFGGHPMAAGMALHKENLSAFRKGLGKAIEKQLGDIVFEEPTLQVDAWLGLTDLSLDLADSLELLAPFGAGNPQLTLATRNVMLKSAISLGKTKEHLRLNVEDENGEVASFLWWGGAGEELPPKDSKFDIAYTLRATSFRGQRQVTLQFKEFRVTEERPIEVKEAKLDIRDMRLQHTLVNAQPSALIWAEGPDRAMGVNRLELTQAKELTIYTTPPSSIELRKALDIVQPEVVYFFGISPAEQSPEEFLTYLAGLCKFVLNQRHGKTTISELAAASAARESAIQLGLEWLAAGGQLTVTLEENEVQLSKETQEKNPYLQMELFIALRGVLSETSAYRKYFATVPDLKTVFR
;
A
#
# COMPACT_ATOMS: atom_id res chain seq x y z
N MET A 1 -20.67 -10.47 -1.03
CA MET A 1 -19.71 -9.96 -2.05
C MET A 1 -19.17 -8.63 -1.52
N THR A 2 -17.87 -8.35 -1.66
CA THR A 2 -17.30 -7.07 -1.23
C THR A 2 -17.88 -5.94 -2.08
N ARG A 3 -18.34 -4.88 -1.44
CA ARG A 3 -18.81 -3.66 -2.13
C ARG A 3 -17.61 -2.78 -2.46
N TRP A 4 -17.35 -2.53 -3.75
CA TRP A 4 -16.31 -1.63 -4.17
C TRP A 4 -16.82 -0.18 -4.16
N LEU A 5 -16.03 0.68 -3.54
CA LEU A 5 -16.30 2.12 -3.46
C LEU A 5 -15.40 2.84 -4.45
N ASP A 6 -16.02 3.65 -5.31
CA ASP A 6 -15.27 4.49 -6.27
C ASP A 6 -14.51 5.61 -5.55
N PRO A 7 -13.37 6.05 -6.13
CA PRO A 7 -12.62 7.16 -5.56
C PRO A 7 -13.48 8.43 -5.52
N GLN A 8 -13.47 9.11 -4.37
CA GLN A 8 -14.15 10.39 -4.22
C GLN A 8 -13.53 11.40 -5.19
N PRO A 9 -14.31 12.09 -6.03
CA PRO A 9 -13.79 13.16 -6.87
C PRO A 9 -13.25 14.28 -5.98
N VAL A 10 -12.02 14.71 -6.25
CA VAL A 10 -11.36 15.81 -5.53
C VAL A 10 -10.69 16.71 -6.54
N ASP A 11 -11.03 17.98 -6.50
CA ASP A 11 -10.37 19.02 -7.31
C ASP A 11 -9.01 19.37 -6.68
N ILE A 12 -7.98 19.46 -7.50
CA ILE A 12 -6.64 19.82 -7.05
C ILE A 12 -6.55 21.36 -6.99
N PRO A 13 -6.44 21.97 -5.78
CA PRO A 13 -6.32 23.41 -5.65
C PRO A 13 -5.06 23.95 -6.35
N ALA A 14 -5.10 25.19 -6.82
CA ALA A 14 -3.97 25.84 -7.46
C ALA A 14 -2.69 25.85 -6.59
N SER A 15 -2.86 25.90 -5.26
CA SER A 15 -1.74 25.80 -4.31
C SER A 15 -1.01 24.45 -4.38
N PHE A 16 -1.72 23.35 -4.66
CA PHE A 16 -1.13 22.02 -4.83
C PHE A 16 -0.48 21.82 -6.20
N GLN A 17 -0.97 22.51 -7.25
CA GLN A 17 -0.35 22.45 -8.59
C GLN A 17 1.10 22.91 -8.57
N ASN A 18 1.43 23.91 -7.71
CA ASN A 18 2.78 24.43 -7.56
C ASN A 18 3.78 23.41 -6.93
N LEU A 19 3.29 22.32 -6.35
CA LEU A 19 4.15 21.25 -5.80
C LEU A 19 4.72 20.33 -6.90
N GLY A 20 4.23 20.43 -8.14
CA GLY A 20 4.68 19.57 -9.25
C GLY A 20 4.40 18.07 -9.05
N LEU A 21 3.42 17.73 -8.21
CA LEU A 21 3.08 16.33 -7.93
C LEU A 21 2.22 15.73 -9.05
N PRO A 22 2.41 14.45 -9.37
CA PRO A 22 1.49 13.73 -10.24
C PRO A 22 0.04 13.85 -9.72
N PRO A 23 -0.96 14.01 -10.60
CA PRO A 23 -2.36 14.25 -10.20
C PRO A 23 -2.90 13.20 -9.20
N LEU A 24 -2.59 11.92 -9.42
CA LEU A 24 -3.01 10.84 -8.52
C LEU A 24 -2.45 11.01 -7.11
N ILE A 25 -1.19 11.45 -6.98
CA ILE A 25 -0.55 11.68 -5.68
C ILE A 25 -1.20 12.87 -4.97
N ALA A 26 -1.39 14.00 -5.68
CA ALA A 26 -2.05 15.18 -5.13
C ALA A 26 -3.48 14.87 -4.65
N GLN A 27 -4.28 14.15 -5.46
CA GLN A 27 -5.63 13.71 -5.08
C GLN A 27 -5.63 12.77 -3.88
N THR A 28 -4.64 11.86 -3.80
CA THR A 28 -4.51 10.93 -2.67
C THR A 28 -4.21 11.67 -1.38
N LEU A 29 -3.30 12.63 -1.39
CA LEU A 29 -2.99 13.47 -0.23
C LEU A 29 -4.24 14.23 0.25
N LEU A 30 -4.97 14.85 -0.67
CA LEU A 30 -6.21 15.57 -0.37
C LEU A 30 -7.29 14.65 0.23
N ARG A 31 -7.49 13.43 -0.33
CA ARG A 31 -8.43 12.43 0.22
C ARG A 31 -8.03 11.95 1.61
N ARG A 32 -6.74 11.96 1.94
CA ARG A 32 -6.21 11.63 3.27
C ARG A 32 -6.26 12.80 4.25
N GLY A 33 -6.89 13.92 3.88
CA GLY A 33 -7.07 15.10 4.71
C GLY A 33 -5.87 16.05 4.74
N ILE A 34 -4.83 15.80 3.93
CA ILE A 34 -3.68 16.67 3.77
C ILE A 34 -4.06 17.79 2.80
N SER A 35 -4.44 18.95 3.34
CA SER A 35 -5.14 20.00 2.57
C SER A 35 -4.26 21.20 2.23
N SER A 36 -3.08 21.34 2.84
CA SER A 36 -2.15 22.44 2.58
C SER A 36 -0.82 21.95 1.96
N PRO A 37 -0.15 22.80 1.15
CA PRO A 37 1.18 22.48 0.62
C PRO A 37 2.21 22.20 1.72
N VAL A 38 2.14 22.87 2.86
CA VAL A 38 3.05 22.67 3.99
C VAL A 38 2.87 21.28 4.59
N GLU A 39 1.63 20.85 4.81
CA GLU A 39 1.34 19.49 5.29
C GLU A 39 1.77 18.43 4.26
N ALA A 40 1.56 18.69 2.96
CA ALA A 40 2.00 17.80 1.90
C ALA A 40 3.53 17.65 1.86
N GLU A 41 4.28 18.76 1.96
CA GLU A 41 5.73 18.71 2.06
C GLU A 41 6.21 17.99 3.33
N ALA A 42 5.59 18.24 4.46
CA ALA A 42 5.89 17.58 5.72
C ALA A 42 5.64 16.07 5.65
N PHE A 43 4.60 15.66 4.95
CA PHE A 43 4.30 14.24 4.71
C PHE A 43 5.29 13.58 3.75
N LEU A 44 5.62 14.25 2.64
CA LEU A 44 6.48 13.70 1.59
C LEU A 44 7.96 13.73 1.98
N TYR A 45 8.40 14.78 2.72
CA TYR A 45 9.79 15.04 3.11
C TYR A 45 9.91 15.22 4.63
N PRO A 46 9.67 14.15 5.40
CA PRO A 46 9.59 14.23 6.86
C PRO A 46 10.90 14.64 7.56
N GLU A 47 12.04 14.55 6.89
CA GLU A 47 13.34 15.05 7.38
C GLU A 47 13.36 16.57 7.58
N LYS A 48 12.38 17.28 7.00
CA LYS A 48 12.20 18.74 7.20
C LYS A 48 11.36 19.09 8.43
N ASN A 49 10.75 18.08 9.08
CA ASN A 49 9.90 18.31 10.24
C ASN A 49 10.74 18.65 11.48
N PRO A 50 10.23 19.53 12.36
CA PRO A 50 10.89 19.77 13.65
C PRO A 50 10.90 18.49 14.48
N ASN A 51 12.04 18.24 15.14
CA ASN A 51 12.21 17.12 16.06
C ASN A 51 11.46 17.38 17.37
N SER A 52 10.55 16.50 17.77
CA SER A 52 9.78 16.60 19.01
C SER A 52 10.47 15.82 20.13
N GLN A 53 10.33 16.29 21.37
CA GLN A 53 10.87 15.62 22.55
C GLN A 53 9.75 15.29 23.55
N PHE A 54 9.98 14.23 24.33
CA PHE A 54 9.07 13.89 25.42
C PHE A 54 9.21 14.88 26.58
N PRO A 55 8.10 15.35 27.18
CA PRO A 55 8.14 16.03 28.46
C PRO A 55 8.80 15.14 29.53
N ASN A 56 9.62 15.74 30.37
CA ASN A 56 10.34 15.06 31.48
C ASN A 56 11.39 14.02 31.04
N ILE A 57 11.80 13.99 29.77
CA ILE A 57 12.86 13.10 29.32
C ILE A 57 14.20 13.44 30.01
N GLU A 58 14.42 14.69 30.37
CA GLU A 58 15.59 15.19 31.03
C GLU A 58 15.86 14.47 32.34
N LYS A 59 14.79 14.13 33.09
CA LYS A 59 14.96 13.40 34.36
C LYS A 59 15.50 11.98 34.13
N ALA A 60 15.04 11.28 33.10
CA ALA A 60 15.59 9.98 32.74
C ALA A 60 17.06 10.08 32.29
N VAL A 61 17.38 11.11 31.51
CA VAL A 61 18.78 11.41 31.08
C VAL A 61 19.66 11.67 32.28
N GLU A 62 19.26 12.54 33.23
CA GLU A 62 20.00 12.82 34.47
C GLU A 62 20.28 11.57 35.28
N LEU A 63 19.30 10.69 35.45
CA LEU A 63 19.44 9.44 36.20
C LEU A 63 20.42 8.47 35.49
N LEU A 64 20.35 8.36 34.16
CA LEU A 64 21.26 7.53 33.38
C LEU A 64 22.69 8.12 33.42
N GLU A 65 22.86 9.43 33.26
CA GLU A 65 24.17 10.09 33.36
C GLU A 65 24.80 9.91 34.74
N MET A 66 24.00 9.99 35.81
CA MET A 66 24.46 9.75 37.15
C MET A 66 24.94 8.30 37.32
N ALA A 67 24.16 7.32 36.87
CA ALA A 67 24.54 5.92 36.91
C ALA A 67 25.84 5.65 36.12
N ILE A 68 25.98 6.25 34.92
CA ILE A 68 27.19 6.12 34.10
C ILE A 68 28.39 6.73 34.78
N ARG A 69 28.26 7.95 35.35
CA ARG A 69 29.34 8.61 36.09
C ARG A 69 29.80 7.84 37.33
N ASN A 70 28.83 7.23 38.03
CA ASN A 70 29.08 6.41 39.22
C ASN A 70 29.55 4.99 38.88
N ARG A 71 29.60 4.61 37.59
CA ARG A 71 29.86 3.23 37.11
C ARG A 71 28.91 2.22 37.74
N GLU A 72 27.66 2.62 37.88
CA GLU A 72 26.60 1.74 38.37
C GLU A 72 26.17 0.79 37.26
N LYS A 73 25.90 -0.48 37.62
CA LYS A 73 25.44 -1.47 36.65
C LYS A 73 24.01 -1.19 36.28
N ILE A 74 23.74 -1.00 34.98
CA ILE A 74 22.45 -0.75 34.41
C ILE A 74 21.92 -2.05 33.79
N CYS A 75 20.68 -2.44 34.14
CA CYS A 75 19.98 -3.52 33.46
C CYS A 75 18.93 -2.93 32.52
N VAL A 76 19.06 -3.19 31.20
CA VAL A 76 18.01 -2.95 30.22
C VAL A 76 17.09 -4.16 30.19
N TRP A 77 15.82 -3.98 30.54
CA TRP A 77 14.80 -5.01 30.57
C TRP A 77 13.84 -4.81 29.39
N GLY A 78 13.91 -5.71 28.38
CA GLY A 78 13.10 -5.62 27.18
C GLY A 78 11.96 -6.63 27.14
N ASP A 79 11.28 -6.68 25.98
CA ASP A 79 10.29 -7.69 25.65
C ASP A 79 10.80 -8.62 24.52
N PHE A 80 10.10 -9.72 24.30
CA PHE A 80 10.56 -10.81 23.42
C PHE A 80 10.15 -10.67 21.96
N ASP A 81 9.33 -9.71 21.58
CA ASP A 81 9.01 -9.43 20.17
C ASP A 81 10.02 -8.47 19.51
N VAL A 82 9.81 -8.12 18.25
CA VAL A 82 10.79 -7.32 17.50
C VAL A 82 10.91 -5.90 18.06
N ASP A 83 9.81 -5.31 18.54
CA ASP A 83 9.86 -3.97 19.13
C ASP A 83 10.71 -3.98 20.41
N GLY A 84 10.46 -4.91 21.32
CA GLY A 84 11.27 -5.10 22.52
C GLY A 84 12.73 -5.49 22.23
N GLN A 85 12.97 -6.37 21.23
CA GLN A 85 14.32 -6.75 20.82
C GLN A 85 15.12 -5.57 20.27
N THR A 86 14.50 -4.75 19.37
CA THR A 86 15.17 -3.59 18.77
C THR A 86 15.35 -2.45 19.76
N SER A 87 14.37 -2.23 20.65
CA SER A 87 14.48 -1.29 21.77
C SER A 87 15.64 -1.63 22.70
N THR A 88 15.74 -2.91 23.09
CA THR A 88 16.83 -3.42 23.93
C THR A 88 18.18 -3.26 23.26
N ALA A 89 18.29 -3.68 21.99
CA ALA A 89 19.55 -3.57 21.23
C ALA A 89 20.00 -2.11 21.09
N LEU A 90 19.06 -1.19 20.79
CA LEU A 90 19.30 0.22 20.67
C LEU A 90 19.83 0.85 21.97
N LEU A 91 19.16 0.61 23.09
CA LEU A 91 19.56 1.16 24.40
C LEU A 91 20.88 0.55 24.89
N VAL A 92 21.06 -0.77 24.75
CA VAL A 92 22.33 -1.43 25.12
C VAL A 92 23.49 -0.89 24.30
N GLN A 93 23.33 -0.69 23.01
CA GLN A 93 24.36 -0.15 22.14
C GLN A 93 24.69 1.31 22.50
N THR A 94 23.68 2.13 22.73
CA THR A 94 23.85 3.53 23.16
C THR A 94 24.60 3.62 24.48
N LEU A 95 24.18 2.83 25.48
CA LEU A 95 24.81 2.84 26.79
C LEU A 95 26.26 2.31 26.74
N ARG A 96 26.54 1.29 25.94
CA ARG A 96 27.91 0.79 25.72
C ARG A 96 28.82 1.84 25.07
N ALA A 97 28.30 2.55 24.06
CA ALA A 97 29.03 3.64 23.41
C ALA A 97 29.38 4.79 24.38
N LEU A 98 28.58 4.96 25.44
CA LEU A 98 28.79 5.89 26.52
C LEU A 98 29.65 5.32 27.68
N ASN A 99 30.26 4.14 27.50
CA ASN A 99 31.05 3.42 28.46
C ASN A 99 30.31 3.05 29.76
N ALA A 100 29.01 2.80 29.71
CA ALA A 100 28.20 2.27 30.81
C ALA A 100 28.51 0.82 31.10
N ASP A 101 28.44 0.40 32.36
CA ASP A 101 28.37 -1.01 32.75
C ASP A 101 26.92 -1.50 32.53
N VAL A 102 26.66 -2.11 31.38
CA VAL A 102 25.30 -2.47 30.95
C VAL A 102 25.15 -3.97 30.70
N MET A 103 24.12 -4.53 31.30
CA MET A 103 23.57 -5.85 31.01
C MET A 103 22.14 -5.72 30.48
N TYR A 104 21.63 -6.75 29.88
CA TYR A 104 20.24 -6.78 29.43
C TYR A 104 19.55 -8.11 29.79
N TYR A 105 18.24 -8.10 29.83
CA TYR A 105 17.39 -9.26 30.05
C TYR A 105 16.11 -9.15 29.26
N VAL A 106 15.71 -10.26 28.64
CA VAL A 106 14.43 -10.42 27.97
C VAL A 106 13.75 -11.68 28.49
N PRO A 107 12.47 -11.61 28.90
CA PRO A 107 11.73 -12.76 29.37
C PRO A 107 11.69 -13.89 28.33
N VAL A 108 11.77 -15.14 28.80
CA VAL A 108 11.71 -16.32 27.92
C VAL A 108 10.29 -16.85 27.88
N ARG A 109 9.60 -16.69 26.73
CA ARG A 109 8.24 -17.19 26.53
C ARG A 109 8.14 -18.67 26.88
N GLY A 110 7.10 -19.03 27.61
CA GLY A 110 6.88 -20.42 28.10
C GLY A 110 7.43 -20.68 29.49
N LYS A 111 8.41 -19.87 29.95
CA LYS A 111 8.85 -19.82 31.36
C LYS A 111 8.21 -18.64 32.07
N GLU A 112 8.09 -17.53 31.37
CA GLU A 112 7.57 -16.26 31.86
C GLU A 112 6.53 -15.69 30.88
N SER A 113 5.64 -14.84 31.37
CA SER A 113 4.76 -14.03 30.55
C SER A 113 5.42 -12.69 30.17
N HIS A 114 4.68 -11.82 29.51
CA HIS A 114 5.09 -10.43 29.29
C HIS A 114 5.28 -9.69 30.63
N GLY A 115 6.11 -8.68 30.62
CA GLY A 115 6.30 -7.80 31.76
C GLY A 115 7.52 -8.14 32.61
N ILE A 116 7.61 -7.50 33.76
CA ILE A 116 8.70 -7.67 34.72
C ILE A 116 8.28 -8.68 35.78
N HIS A 117 9.08 -9.73 35.96
CA HIS A 117 8.83 -10.77 36.95
C HIS A 117 9.83 -10.67 38.11
N ILE A 118 9.33 -10.63 39.33
CA ILE A 118 10.15 -10.54 40.54
C ILE A 118 11.19 -11.67 40.61
N GLU A 119 10.80 -12.90 40.25
CA GLU A 119 11.71 -14.06 40.31
C GLU A 119 12.90 -13.92 39.37
N SER A 120 12.70 -13.32 38.19
CA SER A 120 13.78 -13.06 37.21
C SER A 120 14.54 -11.77 37.53
N LEU A 121 13.93 -10.83 38.26
CA LEU A 121 14.57 -9.61 38.70
C LEU A 121 15.53 -9.83 39.88
N LYS A 122 15.22 -10.77 40.79
CA LYS A 122 16.08 -11.10 41.94
C LYS A 122 17.54 -11.37 41.54
N PRO A 123 17.85 -12.31 40.64
CA PRO A 123 19.25 -12.62 40.29
C PRO A 123 19.96 -11.44 39.60
N ILE A 124 19.20 -10.53 38.93
CA ILE A 124 19.74 -9.32 38.31
C ILE A 124 20.19 -8.33 39.37
N ILE A 125 19.38 -8.15 40.41
CA ILE A 125 19.71 -7.32 41.59
C ILE A 125 20.91 -7.91 42.33
N ASP A 126 20.89 -9.20 42.57
CA ASP A 126 21.98 -9.92 43.29
C ASP A 126 23.31 -9.87 42.49
N ASN A 127 23.24 -9.74 41.16
CA ASN A 127 24.39 -9.49 40.28
C ASN A 127 24.85 -8.02 40.24
N GLY A 128 24.30 -7.21 41.12
CA GLY A 128 24.76 -5.86 41.38
C GLY A 128 24.15 -4.75 40.54
N ALA A 129 23.03 -5.00 39.84
CA ALA A 129 22.30 -3.94 39.15
C ALA A 129 21.82 -2.86 40.13
N LYS A 130 21.97 -1.59 39.77
CA LYS A 130 21.58 -0.42 40.51
C LYS A 130 20.50 0.42 39.81
N LEU A 131 20.43 0.30 38.49
CA LEU A 131 19.40 0.93 37.70
C LEU A 131 18.72 -0.10 36.80
N LEU A 132 17.41 -0.08 36.80
CA LEU A 132 16.54 -0.84 35.89
C LEU A 132 15.97 0.14 34.86
N LEU A 133 16.31 -0.06 33.59
CA LEU A 133 15.73 0.66 32.46
C LEU A 133 14.87 -0.33 31.68
N THR A 134 13.56 -0.15 31.70
CA THR A 134 12.67 -0.99 30.88
C THR A 134 12.53 -0.41 29.49
N CYS A 135 12.24 -1.23 28.52
CA CYS A 135 11.88 -0.82 27.18
C CYS A 135 10.82 -1.75 26.58
N ASP A 136 9.79 -1.14 26.01
CA ASP A 136 8.64 -1.84 25.46
C ASP A 136 7.88 -2.66 26.52
N THR A 137 7.97 -2.26 27.77
CA THR A 137 7.30 -2.92 28.90
C THR A 137 7.44 -2.08 30.16
N GLY A 138 6.64 -2.40 31.19
CA GLY A 138 6.83 -1.88 32.54
C GLY A 138 5.73 -0.95 33.03
N ILE A 139 4.90 -0.37 32.16
CA ILE A 139 3.89 0.64 32.55
C ILE A 139 2.82 0.12 33.52
N THR A 140 2.60 -1.19 33.56
CA THR A 140 1.65 -1.85 34.47
C THR A 140 2.33 -2.75 35.51
N ALA A 141 3.69 -2.74 35.59
CA ALA A 141 4.47 -3.67 36.42
C ALA A 141 4.62 -3.17 37.88
N HIS A 142 3.54 -2.77 38.55
CA HIS A 142 3.56 -2.16 39.89
C HIS A 142 4.35 -2.97 40.92
N ASP A 143 3.99 -4.22 41.11
CA ASP A 143 4.61 -5.08 42.15
C ASP A 143 6.11 -5.27 41.94
N ALA A 144 6.52 -5.46 40.67
CA ALA A 144 7.93 -5.65 40.33
C ALA A 144 8.75 -4.35 40.51
N ILE A 145 8.17 -3.19 40.18
CA ILE A 145 8.80 -1.89 40.37
C ILE A 145 8.89 -1.52 41.84
N ASP A 146 7.84 -1.77 42.63
CA ASP A 146 7.88 -1.57 44.06
C ASP A 146 8.90 -2.50 44.73
N TYR A 147 8.99 -3.74 44.27
CA TYR A 147 10.06 -4.65 44.71
C TYR A 147 11.45 -4.10 44.37
N ALA A 148 11.68 -3.65 43.13
CA ALA A 148 12.96 -3.05 42.72
C ALA A 148 13.32 -1.84 43.60
N ASN A 149 12.39 -0.93 43.84
CA ASN A 149 12.55 0.22 44.72
C ASN A 149 12.91 -0.21 46.16
N SER A 150 12.23 -1.24 46.69
CA SER A 150 12.51 -1.75 48.04
C SER A 150 13.95 -2.32 48.16
N ARG A 151 14.52 -2.75 47.04
CA ARG A 151 15.90 -3.25 46.95
C ARG A 151 16.93 -2.16 46.62
N GLY A 152 16.50 -0.88 46.52
CA GLY A 152 17.34 0.26 46.26
C GLY A 152 17.75 0.46 44.79
N LEU A 153 17.00 -0.08 43.84
CA LEU A 153 17.18 0.21 42.41
C LEU A 153 16.52 1.52 42.03
N THR A 154 17.17 2.28 41.18
CA THR A 154 16.52 3.34 40.39
C THR A 154 15.81 2.69 39.22
N VAL A 155 14.53 3.03 38.99
CA VAL A 155 13.73 2.48 37.89
C VAL A 155 13.33 3.58 36.92
N ILE A 156 13.63 3.36 35.65
CA ILE A 156 13.20 4.18 34.51
C ILE A 156 12.32 3.29 33.62
N VAL A 157 11.10 3.73 33.34
CA VAL A 157 10.18 3.01 32.45
C VAL A 157 10.14 3.75 31.10
N THR A 158 10.48 3.04 30.01
CA THR A 158 10.14 3.45 28.64
C THR A 158 9.22 2.39 28.06
N ASP A 159 8.01 2.79 27.69
CA ASP A 159 6.96 1.89 27.25
C ASP A 159 5.99 2.64 26.33
N HIS A 160 5.18 1.93 25.54
CA HIS A 160 4.16 2.52 24.69
C HIS A 160 2.77 1.90 24.88
N HIS A 161 2.68 0.86 25.70
CA HIS A 161 1.42 0.18 26.01
C HIS A 161 0.44 1.10 26.72
N ASP A 162 -0.84 0.69 26.72
CA ASP A 162 -1.91 1.45 27.36
C ASP A 162 -1.68 1.58 28.86
N LEU A 163 -2.08 2.72 29.39
CA LEU A 163 -1.92 3.04 30.81
C LEU A 163 -2.89 2.20 31.66
N GLY A 164 -2.41 1.72 32.81
CA GLY A 164 -3.28 1.17 33.84
C GLY A 164 -4.09 2.26 34.57
N GLU A 165 -4.91 1.85 35.52
CA GLU A 165 -5.65 2.81 36.37
C GLU A 165 -4.74 3.76 37.15
N THR A 166 -3.55 3.31 37.49
CA THR A 166 -2.49 4.09 38.14
C THR A 166 -1.14 3.85 37.44
N LEU A 167 -0.23 4.79 37.59
CA LEU A 167 1.14 4.62 37.10
C LEU A 167 2.02 3.91 38.15
N PRO A 168 2.99 3.10 37.74
CA PRO A 168 3.93 2.46 38.65
C PRO A 168 4.86 3.51 39.30
N ASN A 169 5.40 3.19 40.48
CA ASN A 169 6.24 4.09 41.25
C ASN A 169 7.70 4.11 40.73
N ALA A 170 7.90 4.42 39.45
CA ALA A 170 9.21 4.57 38.83
C ALA A 170 9.72 6.01 38.98
N GLN A 171 11.07 6.20 39.01
CA GLN A 171 11.68 7.51 39.13
C GLN A 171 11.51 8.37 37.88
N ALA A 172 11.40 7.75 36.71
CA ALA A 172 11.01 8.40 35.46
C ALA A 172 10.14 7.44 34.63
N ILE A 173 9.13 8.00 33.96
CA ILE A 173 8.25 7.28 33.06
C ILE A 173 8.14 8.05 31.75
N ILE A 174 8.47 7.39 30.64
CA ILE A 174 8.35 7.91 29.29
C ILE A 174 7.39 6.99 28.53
N ASN A 175 6.19 7.50 28.21
CA ASN A 175 5.18 6.75 27.48
C ASN A 175 4.37 7.70 26.61
N PRO A 176 4.19 7.41 25.30
CA PRO A 176 3.41 8.23 24.38
C PRO A 176 1.95 8.45 24.83
N LYS A 177 1.35 7.49 25.54
CA LYS A 177 -0.03 7.58 26.03
C LYS A 177 -0.23 8.64 27.13
N LEU A 178 0.85 9.19 27.68
CA LEU A 178 0.80 10.34 28.58
C LEU A 178 0.72 11.68 27.84
N LEU A 179 0.94 11.70 26.54
CA LEU A 179 0.87 12.88 25.70
C LEU A 179 -0.55 13.15 25.20
N PRO A 180 -0.91 14.38 24.81
CA PRO A 180 -2.17 14.68 24.11
C PRO A 180 -2.35 13.82 22.86
N GLU A 181 -3.59 13.59 22.45
CA GLU A 181 -3.88 12.74 21.28
C GLU A 181 -3.32 13.28 19.96
N ASP A 182 -3.22 14.58 19.83
CA ASP A 182 -2.67 15.28 18.65
C ASP A 182 -1.15 15.45 18.68
N HIS A 183 -0.48 15.00 19.75
CA HIS A 183 0.97 15.16 19.89
C HIS A 183 1.73 14.32 18.84
N PRO A 184 2.76 14.85 18.16
CA PRO A 184 3.50 14.14 17.12
C PRO A 184 4.09 12.78 17.52
N LEU A 185 4.45 12.61 18.80
CA LEU A 185 5.02 11.37 19.35
C LEU A 185 3.98 10.36 19.85
N ARG A 186 2.69 10.68 19.78
CA ARG A 186 1.60 9.88 20.38
C ARG A 186 1.57 8.43 19.91
N ASN A 187 2.02 8.17 18.68
CA ASN A 187 1.91 6.88 18.00
C ASN A 187 3.23 6.10 17.94
N LEU A 188 4.25 6.50 18.72
CA LEU A 188 5.51 5.77 18.76
C LEU A 188 5.32 4.40 19.41
N ALA A 189 5.94 3.37 18.83
CA ALA A 189 6.16 2.08 19.47
C ALA A 189 7.35 2.16 20.46
N GLY A 190 7.59 1.09 21.20
CA GLY A 190 8.63 1.01 22.23
C GLY A 190 10.01 1.43 21.74
N VAL A 191 10.41 0.99 20.53
CA VAL A 191 11.71 1.36 19.92
C VAL A 191 11.79 2.87 19.62
N GLY A 192 10.68 3.49 19.24
CA GLY A 192 10.64 4.94 19.01
C GLY A 192 10.83 5.71 20.33
N VAL A 193 10.23 5.23 21.41
CA VAL A 193 10.43 5.79 22.75
C VAL A 193 11.88 5.61 23.22
N ALA A 194 12.43 4.41 23.05
CA ALA A 194 13.82 4.10 23.35
C ALA A 194 14.81 4.98 22.54
N TYR A 195 14.49 5.22 21.26
CA TYR A 195 15.28 6.10 20.39
C TYR A 195 15.27 7.54 20.89
N LYS A 196 14.12 8.08 21.27
CA LYS A 196 14.04 9.45 21.82
C LYS A 196 14.84 9.63 23.10
N LEU A 197 14.87 8.61 23.96
CA LEU A 197 15.72 8.62 25.15
C LEU A 197 17.22 8.55 24.77
N ALA A 198 17.57 7.70 23.84
CA ALA A 198 18.94 7.58 23.33
C ALA A 198 19.42 8.88 22.66
N GLU A 199 18.57 9.50 21.82
CA GLU A 199 18.81 10.77 21.16
C GLU A 199 19.09 11.86 22.20
N ALA A 200 18.21 12.03 23.19
CA ALA A 200 18.39 13.02 24.25
C ALA A 200 19.66 12.76 25.07
N LEU A 201 20.00 11.51 25.34
CA LEU A 201 21.19 11.12 26.09
C LEU A 201 22.50 11.39 25.30
N LEU A 202 22.50 11.18 23.98
CA LEU A 202 23.63 11.44 23.10
C LEU A 202 23.83 12.95 22.90
N ASP A 203 22.77 13.74 22.79
CA ASP A 203 22.82 15.20 22.59
C ASP A 203 23.47 15.94 23.77
N THR A 204 23.34 15.44 25.01
CA THR A 204 24.02 16.06 26.17
C THR A 204 25.53 15.93 26.12
N ARG A 205 26.08 15.05 25.25
CA ARG A 205 27.52 14.75 25.21
C ARG A 205 28.23 15.16 23.92
N THR A 206 27.52 15.70 22.93
CA THR A 206 28.07 16.09 21.62
C THR A 206 29.18 17.16 21.70
N SER A 207 29.42 17.79 22.85
CA SER A 207 30.48 18.80 23.03
C SER A 207 31.87 18.24 23.39
N ASN A 208 32.02 16.94 23.72
CA ASN A 208 33.26 16.45 24.34
C ASN A 208 33.75 15.03 23.96
N LEU A 209 33.10 14.31 23.04
CA LEU A 209 33.52 12.95 22.70
C LEU A 209 33.38 12.69 21.19
N ASP A 210 34.43 12.09 20.59
CA ASP A 210 34.26 11.25 19.39
C ASP A 210 33.27 10.11 19.76
N SER A 211 31.97 10.37 19.67
CA SER A 211 30.96 9.35 19.94
C SER A 211 31.10 8.27 18.89
N GLN A 212 31.35 7.02 19.32
CA GLN A 212 31.49 5.86 18.45
C GLN A 212 30.19 5.50 17.72
N ILE A 213 29.08 6.17 18.01
CA ILE A 213 27.77 5.93 17.42
C ILE A 213 27.04 7.24 17.17
N SER A 214 26.36 7.36 16.05
CA SER A 214 25.52 8.51 15.73
C SER A 214 24.03 8.16 15.88
N ASN A 215 23.20 9.16 16.18
CA ASN A 215 21.74 9.00 16.23
C ASN A 215 21.19 8.38 14.93
N ILE A 216 21.79 8.72 13.78
CA ILE A 216 21.38 8.23 12.46
C ILE A 216 21.59 6.73 12.34
N GLU A 217 22.69 6.18 12.88
CA GLU A 217 22.96 4.73 12.80
C GLU A 217 21.94 3.87 13.57
N LEU A 218 21.29 4.46 14.59
CA LEU A 218 20.26 3.77 15.37
C LEU A 218 18.91 3.67 14.64
N LEU A 219 18.69 4.49 13.62
CA LEU A 219 17.41 4.56 12.91
C LEU A 219 17.07 3.26 12.16
N ASP A 220 18.05 2.43 11.82
CA ASP A 220 17.82 1.14 11.22
C ASP A 220 17.04 0.18 12.16
N LEU A 221 17.37 0.19 13.47
CA LEU A 221 16.63 -0.55 14.49
C LEU A 221 15.23 0.05 14.71
N VAL A 222 15.12 1.38 14.66
CA VAL A 222 13.85 2.10 14.82
C VAL A 222 12.86 1.67 13.72
N ALA A 223 13.29 1.64 12.46
CA ALA A 223 12.42 1.18 11.37
C ALA A 223 11.97 -0.27 11.57
N LEU A 224 12.87 -1.16 12.01
CA LEU A 224 12.53 -2.56 12.27
C LEU A 224 11.43 -2.70 13.32
N GLY A 225 11.56 -2.03 14.48
CA GLY A 225 10.58 -2.12 15.55
C GLY A 225 9.26 -1.45 15.18
N LEU A 226 9.27 -0.19 14.69
CA LEU A 226 8.05 0.53 14.29
C LEU A 226 7.19 -0.25 13.28
N ILE A 227 7.82 -0.83 12.26
CA ILE A 227 7.10 -1.60 11.23
C ILE A 227 6.64 -2.95 11.75
N ALA A 228 7.45 -3.61 12.59
CA ALA A 228 7.09 -4.92 13.15
C ALA A 228 5.96 -4.85 14.17
N ASP A 229 5.88 -3.75 14.94
CA ASP A 229 4.79 -3.45 15.87
C ASP A 229 3.53 -2.91 15.18
N VAL A 230 3.58 -2.70 13.86
CA VAL A 230 2.46 -2.12 13.09
C VAL A 230 2.07 -0.73 13.62
N ALA A 231 3.05 0.05 14.06
CA ALA A 231 2.84 1.40 14.59
C ALA A 231 2.12 2.30 13.56
N LEU A 232 1.28 3.20 14.05
CA LEU A 232 0.51 4.12 13.19
C LEU A 232 1.46 5.11 12.50
N LEU A 233 1.65 4.96 11.18
CA LEU A 233 2.59 5.74 10.36
C LEU A 233 2.07 7.15 10.08
N GLN A 234 2.01 7.96 11.13
CA GLN A 234 1.61 9.36 11.11
C GLN A 234 2.66 10.23 11.81
N ASN A 235 2.68 11.50 11.51
CA ASN A 235 3.56 12.49 12.15
C ASN A 235 5.02 12.00 12.27
N GLU A 236 5.60 12.07 13.46
CA GLU A 236 7.00 11.71 13.70
C GLU A 236 7.26 10.19 13.61
N THR A 237 6.29 9.34 13.91
CA THR A 237 6.39 7.89 13.69
C THR A 237 6.67 7.56 12.22
N ARG A 238 5.95 8.22 11.30
CA ARG A 238 6.20 8.09 9.86
C ARG A 238 7.58 8.64 9.48
N SER A 239 7.94 9.80 10.04
CA SER A 239 9.25 10.42 9.80
C SER A 239 10.40 9.48 10.17
N LEU A 240 10.36 8.92 11.37
CA LEU A 240 11.36 7.98 11.86
C LEU A 240 11.37 6.68 11.04
N ALA A 241 10.21 6.13 10.68
CA ALA A 241 10.13 4.95 9.85
C ALA A 241 10.74 5.17 8.47
N LYS A 242 10.47 6.31 7.81
CA LYS A 242 11.01 6.65 6.49
C LYS A 242 12.53 6.82 6.53
N GLN A 243 13.05 7.62 7.47
CA GLN A 243 14.49 7.82 7.67
C GLN A 243 15.18 6.50 8.05
N GLY A 244 14.54 5.70 8.90
CA GLY A 244 15.07 4.42 9.34
C GLY A 244 15.13 3.37 8.24
N ILE A 245 14.16 3.33 7.31
CA ILE A 245 14.23 2.47 6.12
C ILE A 245 15.39 2.89 5.22
N GLU A 246 15.61 4.19 5.04
CA GLU A 246 16.76 4.67 4.26
C GLU A 246 18.08 4.31 4.94
N GLN A 247 18.17 4.48 6.28
CA GLN A 247 19.35 4.04 7.04
C GLN A 247 19.53 2.53 6.98
N LEU A 248 18.43 1.74 7.01
CA LEU A 248 18.49 0.29 6.91
C LEU A 248 19.03 -0.18 5.55
N ARG A 249 18.72 0.52 4.46
CA ARG A 249 19.30 0.26 3.13
C ARG A 249 20.82 0.38 3.12
N ASN A 250 21.36 1.24 3.97
CA ASN A 250 22.79 1.53 4.10
C ASN A 250 23.42 0.94 5.37
N THR A 251 22.70 0.07 6.10
CA THR A 251 23.17 -0.45 7.38
C THR A 251 24.48 -1.23 7.29
N ASN A 252 25.36 -1.02 8.26
CA ASN A 252 26.60 -1.77 8.45
C ASN A 252 26.43 -2.92 9.47
N ARG A 253 25.22 -3.12 10.05
CA ARG A 253 25.01 -4.18 11.05
C ARG A 253 25.20 -5.54 10.42
N LEU A 254 26.25 -6.23 10.89
CA LEU A 254 26.62 -7.56 10.37
C LEU A 254 25.47 -8.57 10.47
N GLY A 255 24.75 -8.54 11.59
CA GLY A 255 23.61 -9.45 11.82
C GLY A 255 22.50 -9.28 10.79
N LEU A 256 22.11 -8.05 10.47
CA LEU A 256 21.07 -7.76 9.47
C LEU A 256 21.55 -8.11 8.06
N ARG A 257 22.82 -7.84 7.75
CA ARG A 257 23.40 -8.16 6.43
C ARG A 257 23.42 -9.68 6.19
N VAL A 258 23.83 -10.46 7.17
CA VAL A 258 23.81 -11.93 7.07
C VAL A 258 22.39 -12.47 7.01
N MET A 259 21.46 -11.89 7.77
CA MET A 259 20.06 -12.30 7.74
C MET A 259 19.42 -12.01 6.36
N ALA A 260 19.73 -10.88 5.75
CA ALA A 260 19.29 -10.54 4.40
C ALA A 260 19.86 -11.50 3.34
N GLU A 261 21.17 -11.83 3.43
CA GLU A 261 21.83 -12.81 2.57
C GLU A 261 21.10 -14.16 2.62
N LEU A 262 20.86 -14.69 3.83
CA LEU A 262 20.14 -15.96 4.02
C LEU A 262 18.70 -15.93 3.54
N ALA A 263 18.05 -14.76 3.64
CA ALA A 263 16.68 -14.55 3.18
C ALA A 263 16.58 -14.28 1.67
N GLY A 264 17.69 -14.00 0.98
CA GLY A 264 17.70 -13.55 -0.41
C GLY A 264 17.11 -12.17 -0.61
N ALA A 265 17.21 -11.28 0.39
CA ALA A 265 16.73 -9.90 0.33
C ALA A 265 17.87 -8.95 -0.07
N ALA A 266 17.58 -7.99 -0.94
CA ALA A 266 18.52 -6.95 -1.36
C ALA A 266 18.25 -5.67 -0.58
N PHE A 267 19.29 -5.07 0.01
CA PHE A 267 19.16 -3.83 0.78
C PHE A 267 18.78 -2.64 -0.08
N GLU A 268 19.25 -2.57 -1.30
CA GLU A 268 19.01 -1.44 -2.21
C GLU A 268 17.53 -1.23 -2.54
N THR A 269 16.76 -2.31 -2.48
CA THR A 269 15.30 -2.30 -2.78
C THR A 269 14.44 -2.60 -1.57
N LEU A 270 15.02 -2.49 -0.36
CA LEU A 270 14.33 -2.77 0.88
C LEU A 270 13.21 -1.75 1.13
N THR A 271 12.06 -2.26 1.54
CA THR A 271 10.87 -1.49 1.87
C THR A 271 10.28 -1.94 3.22
N GLU A 272 9.25 -1.27 3.69
CA GLU A 272 8.49 -1.72 4.85
C GLU A 272 7.94 -3.14 4.68
N GLU A 273 7.60 -3.58 3.48
CA GLU A 273 7.19 -4.98 3.23
C GLU A 273 8.34 -5.96 3.50
N THR A 274 9.56 -5.61 3.13
CA THR A 274 10.75 -6.43 3.45
C THR A 274 10.92 -6.56 4.95
N ILE A 275 10.72 -5.48 5.70
CA ILE A 275 10.74 -5.51 7.17
C ILE A 275 9.62 -6.43 7.68
N GLY A 276 8.37 -6.15 7.32
CA GLY A 276 7.19 -6.85 7.83
C GLY A 276 7.12 -8.34 7.48
N PHE A 277 7.60 -8.73 6.27
CA PHE A 277 7.45 -10.10 5.77
C PHE A 277 8.77 -10.89 5.70
N THR A 278 9.92 -10.22 5.82
CA THR A 278 11.21 -10.91 5.77
C THR A 278 11.97 -10.85 7.10
N PHE A 279 12.23 -9.66 7.64
CA PHE A 279 13.02 -9.50 8.87
C PHE A 279 12.19 -9.78 10.14
N ALA A 280 11.07 -9.12 10.32
CA ALA A 280 10.25 -9.25 11.51
C ALA A 280 9.77 -10.68 11.80
N PRO A 281 9.32 -11.49 10.82
CA PRO A 281 8.94 -12.87 11.09
C PRO A 281 10.11 -13.77 11.57
N ARG A 282 11.35 -13.46 11.16
CA ARG A 282 12.57 -14.18 11.58
C ARG A 282 12.91 -13.85 13.02
N LEU A 283 12.99 -12.59 13.36
CA LEU A 283 13.26 -12.12 14.72
C LEU A 283 12.17 -12.57 15.69
N ASN A 284 10.89 -12.44 15.31
CA ASN A 284 9.75 -12.90 16.10
C ASN A 284 9.72 -14.42 16.30
N ALA A 285 10.37 -15.21 15.44
CA ALA A 285 10.41 -16.67 15.61
C ALA A 285 11.11 -17.09 16.90
N LEU A 286 12.14 -16.35 17.32
CA LEU A 286 12.84 -16.57 18.60
C LEU A 286 11.87 -16.40 19.78
N GLY A 287 11.20 -15.24 19.91
CA GLY A 287 10.26 -14.97 21.00
C GLY A 287 9.01 -15.86 20.96
N ARG A 288 8.74 -16.58 19.87
CA ARG A 288 7.60 -17.52 19.76
C ARG A 288 7.98 -18.94 20.13
N LEU A 289 9.19 -19.40 19.81
CA LEU A 289 9.60 -20.81 19.94
C LEU A 289 10.69 -21.02 20.97
N GLY A 290 11.26 -19.94 21.56
CA GLY A 290 12.35 -20.07 22.49
C GLY A 290 12.74 -18.74 23.16
N ASP A 291 14.06 -18.59 23.30
CA ASP A 291 14.71 -17.44 23.92
C ASP A 291 14.96 -16.33 22.87
N ALA A 292 14.54 -15.11 23.16
CA ALA A 292 14.71 -13.93 22.28
C ALA A 292 16.08 -13.28 22.41
N ASN A 293 16.86 -13.57 23.46
CA ASN A 293 18.17 -12.92 23.69
C ASN A 293 19.15 -13.06 22.50
N PRO A 294 19.21 -14.21 21.76
CA PRO A 294 20.05 -14.31 20.57
C PRO A 294 19.71 -13.30 19.45
N ALA A 295 18.49 -12.75 19.40
CA ALA A 295 18.17 -11.66 18.45
C ALA A 295 18.91 -10.39 18.81
N ILE A 296 18.94 -10.02 20.08
CA ILE A 296 19.66 -8.84 20.55
C ILE A 296 21.15 -8.99 20.26
N ASP A 297 21.72 -10.15 20.59
CA ASP A 297 23.11 -10.46 20.26
C ASP A 297 23.39 -10.31 18.76
N LEU A 298 22.49 -10.79 17.90
CA LEU A 298 22.62 -10.64 16.44
C LEU A 298 22.61 -9.17 16.01
N LEU A 299 21.72 -8.37 16.61
CA LEU A 299 21.57 -6.95 16.26
C LEU A 299 22.75 -6.08 16.70
N ILE A 300 23.50 -6.50 17.73
CA ILE A 300 24.60 -5.68 18.29
C ILE A 300 26.00 -6.27 18.06
N THR A 301 26.14 -7.46 17.45
CA THR A 301 27.45 -8.10 17.28
C THR A 301 28.27 -7.45 16.16
N ASP A 302 29.59 -7.30 16.43
CA ASP A 302 30.60 -6.88 15.46
C ASP A 302 31.42 -8.05 14.92
N ASP A 303 31.12 -9.29 15.36
CA ASP A 303 31.79 -10.51 14.94
C ASP A 303 30.98 -11.18 13.82
N SER A 304 31.57 -11.25 12.62
CA SER A 304 30.95 -11.85 11.44
C SER A 304 30.66 -13.35 11.58
N ALA A 305 31.51 -14.09 12.28
CA ALA A 305 31.31 -15.53 12.51
C ALA A 305 30.12 -15.74 13.47
N ARG A 306 30.05 -14.95 14.56
CA ARG A 306 28.92 -14.97 15.50
C ARG A 306 27.63 -14.55 14.81
N ALA A 307 27.64 -13.49 14.01
CA ALA A 307 26.48 -13.05 13.23
C ALA A 307 25.94 -14.18 12.33
N ARG A 308 26.81 -14.90 11.64
CA ARG A 308 26.41 -16.03 10.78
C ARG A 308 25.80 -17.19 11.55
N VAL A 309 26.38 -17.55 12.71
CA VAL A 309 25.83 -18.60 13.58
C VAL A 309 24.44 -18.22 14.06
N LEU A 310 24.28 -17.01 14.60
CA LEU A 310 23.00 -16.53 15.14
C LEU A 310 21.94 -16.40 14.03
N ALA A 311 22.27 -15.81 12.89
CA ALA A 311 21.35 -15.65 11.77
C ALA A 311 20.89 -17.01 11.20
N THR A 312 21.80 -18.03 11.14
CA THR A 312 21.46 -19.39 10.72
C THR A 312 20.52 -20.06 11.72
N GLN A 313 20.75 -19.89 13.01
CA GLN A 313 19.85 -20.39 14.05
C GLN A 313 18.45 -19.78 13.92
N ILE A 314 18.37 -18.45 13.72
CA ILE A 314 17.11 -17.73 13.52
C ILE A 314 16.37 -18.20 12.28
N GLU A 315 17.07 -18.41 11.15
CA GLU A 315 16.44 -18.95 9.92
C GLU A 315 15.86 -20.34 10.16
N GLY A 316 16.58 -21.21 10.90
CA GLY A 316 16.10 -22.54 11.29
C GLY A 316 14.81 -22.48 12.13
N LEU A 317 14.78 -21.60 13.14
CA LEU A 317 13.59 -21.39 13.98
C LEU A 317 12.42 -20.79 13.18
N ASN A 318 12.69 -19.87 12.27
CA ASN A 318 11.66 -19.33 11.39
C ASN A 318 11.08 -20.38 10.43
N ALA A 319 11.91 -21.27 9.89
CA ALA A 319 11.45 -22.40 9.09
C ALA A 319 10.56 -23.35 9.92
N GLN A 320 10.97 -23.65 11.15
CA GLN A 320 10.19 -24.45 12.11
C GLN A 320 8.84 -23.77 12.44
N ARG A 321 8.84 -22.45 12.73
CA ARG A 321 7.62 -21.69 12.98
C ARG A 321 6.65 -21.77 11.81
N ARG A 322 7.15 -21.61 10.56
CA ARG A 322 6.30 -21.72 9.36
C ARG A 322 5.67 -23.09 9.22
N MET A 323 6.46 -24.15 9.45
CA MET A 323 5.97 -25.53 9.41
C MET A 323 4.89 -25.76 10.47
N LEU A 324 5.15 -25.36 11.72
CA LEU A 324 4.19 -25.50 12.82
C LEU A 324 2.91 -24.70 12.56
N THR A 325 3.05 -23.47 12.07
CA THR A 325 1.89 -22.63 11.70
C THR A 325 1.03 -23.30 10.63
N LYS A 326 1.65 -23.92 9.62
CA LYS A 326 0.92 -24.66 8.58
C LYS A 326 0.21 -25.88 9.18
N GLN A 327 0.88 -26.69 9.97
CA GLN A 327 0.28 -27.87 10.60
C GLN A 327 -0.92 -27.52 11.48
N VAL A 328 -0.80 -26.45 12.30
CA VAL A 328 -1.91 -25.99 13.16
C VAL A 328 -3.06 -25.46 12.31
N ASN A 329 -2.76 -24.71 11.25
CA ASN A 329 -3.78 -24.20 10.35
C ASN A 329 -4.55 -25.32 9.65
N ASP A 330 -3.83 -26.30 9.08
CA ASP A 330 -4.44 -27.43 8.38
C ASP A 330 -5.31 -28.26 9.35
N ALA A 331 -4.86 -28.45 10.62
CA ALA A 331 -5.63 -29.14 11.65
C ALA A 331 -6.87 -28.33 12.09
N ALA A 332 -6.77 -27.01 12.23
CA ALA A 332 -7.91 -26.14 12.56
C ALA A 332 -8.97 -26.17 11.45
N GLU A 333 -8.55 -26.07 10.20
CA GLU A 333 -9.44 -26.17 9.03
C GLU A 333 -10.13 -27.55 8.96
N ALA A 334 -9.41 -28.63 9.25
CA ALA A 334 -9.98 -29.98 9.31
C ALA A 334 -11.08 -30.06 10.39
N GLN A 335 -10.82 -29.52 11.61
CA GLN A 335 -11.85 -29.48 12.67
C GLN A 335 -13.10 -28.72 12.25
N LEU A 336 -12.94 -27.57 11.56
CA LEU A 336 -14.08 -26.78 11.07
C LEU A 336 -14.84 -27.51 9.93
N LYS A 337 -14.14 -28.25 9.10
CA LYS A 337 -14.76 -29.05 8.02
C LYS A 337 -15.52 -30.26 8.56
N GLU A 338 -15.00 -30.91 9.60
CA GLU A 338 -15.64 -32.04 10.28
C GLU A 338 -16.84 -31.59 11.11
N ASN A 339 -16.81 -30.36 11.66
CA ASN A 339 -17.85 -29.80 12.52
C ASN A 339 -18.27 -28.40 12.03
N PRO A 340 -19.00 -28.31 10.88
CA PRO A 340 -19.37 -27.02 10.28
C PRO A 340 -20.25 -26.13 11.18
N GLU A 341 -20.94 -26.74 12.15
CA GLU A 341 -21.77 -26.02 13.14
C GLU A 341 -20.94 -25.05 14.01
N LEU A 342 -19.62 -25.27 14.15
CA LEU A 342 -18.74 -24.35 14.86
C LEU A 342 -18.71 -22.97 14.21
N LEU A 343 -18.95 -22.89 12.91
CA LEU A 343 -19.03 -21.62 12.15
C LEU A 343 -20.36 -20.88 12.39
N ASN A 344 -21.38 -21.53 12.96
CA ASN A 344 -22.65 -20.87 13.29
C ASN A 344 -22.57 -20.04 14.59
N HIS A 345 -21.52 -20.23 15.38
CA HIS A 345 -21.28 -19.42 16.59
C HIS A 345 -20.74 -18.03 16.24
N PRO A 346 -20.95 -17.03 17.11
CA PRO A 346 -20.45 -15.67 16.92
C PRO A 346 -18.92 -15.58 17.02
N ILE A 347 -18.25 -16.64 17.50
CA ILE A 347 -16.81 -16.76 17.62
C ILE A 347 -16.35 -18.20 17.34
N ILE A 348 -15.24 -18.35 16.65
CA ILE A 348 -14.57 -19.64 16.41
C ILE A 348 -13.70 -19.96 17.63
N ILE A 349 -13.98 -21.07 18.31
CA ILE A 349 -13.17 -21.54 19.45
C ILE A 349 -12.75 -22.99 19.20
N LEU A 350 -11.44 -23.19 19.03
CA LEU A 350 -10.84 -24.50 18.78
C LEU A 350 -9.76 -24.83 19.84
N SER A 351 -9.55 -26.12 20.12
CA SER A 351 -8.49 -26.57 21.02
C SER A 351 -7.84 -27.85 20.54
N HIS A 352 -6.57 -28.02 20.88
CA HIS A 352 -5.86 -29.26 20.62
C HIS A 352 -4.60 -29.41 21.49
N PRO A 353 -4.29 -30.61 22.03
CA PRO A 353 -3.16 -30.81 22.94
C PRO A 353 -1.80 -30.60 22.27
N ASN A 354 -1.68 -30.83 20.97
CA ASN A 354 -0.42 -30.75 20.25
C ASN A 354 -0.20 -29.39 19.55
N TRP A 355 -1.01 -28.37 19.79
CA TRP A 355 -0.79 -27.06 19.21
C TRP A 355 0.21 -26.25 20.02
N PRO A 356 1.37 -25.87 19.45
CA PRO A 356 2.32 -25.03 20.19
C PRO A 356 1.76 -23.65 20.48
N GLY A 357 1.83 -23.20 21.74
CA GLY A 357 1.29 -21.91 22.17
C GLY A 357 1.84 -20.70 21.41
N GLY A 358 3.10 -20.78 20.91
CA GLY A 358 3.74 -19.71 20.15
C GLY A 358 3.15 -19.42 18.77
N VAL A 359 2.36 -20.37 18.20
CA VAL A 359 1.81 -20.22 16.83
C VAL A 359 0.28 -20.11 16.79
N VAL A 360 -0.43 -20.47 17.89
CA VAL A 360 -1.91 -20.44 17.92
C VAL A 360 -2.47 -19.06 17.62
N GLY A 361 -1.83 -17.99 18.07
CA GLY A 361 -2.26 -16.62 17.79
C GLY A 361 -2.10 -16.22 16.31
N ILE A 362 -1.10 -16.78 15.60
CA ILE A 362 -0.93 -16.57 14.15
C ILE A 362 -2.08 -17.25 13.38
N VAL A 363 -2.41 -18.48 13.79
CA VAL A 363 -3.49 -19.24 13.13
C VAL A 363 -4.87 -18.64 13.47
N ALA A 364 -5.08 -18.16 14.71
CA ALA A 364 -6.30 -17.43 15.07
C ALA A 364 -6.52 -16.24 14.14
N ASN A 365 -5.47 -15.46 13.83
CA ASN A 365 -5.57 -14.33 12.89
C ASN A 365 -5.96 -14.78 11.48
N LYS A 366 -5.37 -15.87 10.97
CA LYS A 366 -5.73 -16.43 9.65
C LYS A 366 -7.19 -16.87 9.59
N LEU A 367 -7.73 -17.44 10.67
CA LEU A 367 -9.14 -17.80 10.73
C LEU A 367 -10.04 -16.56 10.74
N VAL A 368 -9.63 -15.50 11.45
CA VAL A 368 -10.33 -14.20 11.42
C VAL A 368 -10.37 -13.64 10.00
N GLU A 369 -9.24 -13.59 9.32
CA GLU A 369 -9.13 -13.10 7.94
C GLU A 369 -10.01 -13.91 6.97
N ARG A 370 -10.04 -15.24 7.14
CA ARG A 370 -10.79 -16.12 6.23
C ARG A 370 -12.30 -16.13 6.49
N TYR A 371 -12.69 -16.18 7.76
CA TYR A 371 -14.10 -16.36 8.15
C TYR A 371 -14.79 -15.08 8.60
N HIS A 372 -14.07 -13.96 8.69
CA HIS A 372 -14.56 -12.67 9.19
C HIS A 372 -15.27 -12.78 10.54
N LYS A 373 -14.77 -13.66 11.40
CA LYS A 373 -15.27 -13.91 12.76
C LYS A 373 -14.12 -13.87 13.76
N PRO A 374 -14.34 -13.37 14.99
CA PRO A 374 -13.32 -13.49 16.02
C PRO A 374 -12.98 -14.97 16.24
N ALA A 375 -11.73 -15.24 16.60
CA ALA A 375 -11.25 -16.61 16.78
C ALA A 375 -10.35 -16.75 18.01
N ILE A 376 -10.50 -17.86 18.74
CA ILE A 376 -9.63 -18.29 19.83
C ILE A 376 -9.14 -19.70 19.57
N LEU A 377 -7.83 -19.89 19.61
CA LEU A 377 -7.21 -21.20 19.57
C LEU A 377 -6.51 -21.48 20.89
N PHE A 378 -6.79 -22.65 21.47
CA PHE A 378 -6.22 -23.12 22.72
C PHE A 378 -5.20 -24.25 22.49
N ASN A 379 -4.08 -24.15 23.17
CA ASN A 379 -3.21 -25.28 23.49
C ASN A 379 -3.72 -25.95 24.77
N GLU A 380 -3.82 -27.26 24.77
CA GLU A 380 -4.18 -28.05 25.94
C GLU A 380 -2.91 -28.58 26.62
N SER A 381 -2.63 -28.17 27.85
CA SER A 381 -1.52 -28.71 28.64
C SER A 381 -1.92 -30.00 29.36
N GLU A 382 -0.93 -30.81 29.74
CA GLU A 382 -1.15 -32.07 30.46
C GLU A 382 -1.83 -31.90 31.82
N ASP A 383 -1.71 -30.71 32.43
CA ASP A 383 -2.36 -30.34 33.70
C ASP A 383 -3.86 -29.98 33.55
N GLY A 384 -4.43 -30.11 32.34
CA GLY A 384 -5.81 -29.79 32.05
C GLY A 384 -6.09 -28.28 31.92
N ILE A 385 -5.03 -27.47 31.82
CA ILE A 385 -5.14 -26.03 31.57
C ILE A 385 -5.09 -25.76 30.07
N LEU A 386 -6.07 -24.98 29.58
CA LEU A 386 -6.10 -24.44 28.24
C LEU A 386 -5.47 -23.04 28.25
N ARG A 387 -4.43 -22.84 27.41
CA ARG A 387 -3.83 -21.53 27.18
C ARG A 387 -4.14 -21.10 25.77
N GLY A 388 -4.85 -19.96 25.61
CA GLY A 388 -5.39 -19.51 24.33
C GLY A 388 -4.91 -18.15 23.91
N SER A 389 -4.99 -17.94 22.60
CA SER A 389 -4.82 -16.63 21.96
C SER A 389 -6.08 -16.29 21.19
N ALA A 390 -6.66 -15.13 21.50
CA ALA A 390 -7.80 -14.55 20.78
C ALA A 390 -7.34 -13.54 19.74
N ARG A 391 -8.11 -13.45 18.66
CA ARG A 391 -8.04 -12.38 17.66
C ARG A 391 -9.44 -11.89 17.36
N SER A 392 -9.58 -10.58 17.19
CA SER A 392 -10.86 -9.90 17.01
C SER A 392 -11.11 -9.48 15.58
N ILE A 393 -12.29 -8.92 15.34
CA ILE A 393 -12.71 -8.22 14.13
C ILE A 393 -12.93 -6.74 14.48
N GLU A 394 -12.97 -5.90 13.47
CA GLU A 394 -13.30 -4.48 13.65
C GLU A 394 -14.68 -4.31 14.33
N GLY A 395 -14.78 -3.35 15.23
CA GLY A 395 -16.00 -3.09 15.99
C GLY A 395 -16.21 -3.99 17.24
N LEU A 396 -15.35 -5.00 17.49
CA LEU A 396 -15.44 -5.87 18.66
C LEU A 396 -14.24 -5.70 19.59
N HIS A 397 -14.46 -5.31 20.84
CA HIS A 397 -13.41 -5.27 21.87
C HIS A 397 -13.30 -6.62 22.56
N ILE A 398 -12.43 -7.52 22.05
CA ILE A 398 -12.35 -8.92 22.49
C ILE A 398 -11.96 -9.04 23.98
N THR A 399 -11.09 -8.17 24.48
CA THR A 399 -10.65 -8.24 25.89
C THR A 399 -11.78 -7.89 26.84
N GLU A 400 -12.62 -6.90 26.53
CA GLU A 400 -13.82 -6.60 27.31
C GLU A 400 -14.82 -7.77 27.30
N ALA A 401 -15.04 -8.39 26.13
CA ALA A 401 -15.90 -9.57 26.05
C ALA A 401 -15.37 -10.71 26.93
N ILE A 402 -14.05 -10.97 26.91
CA ILE A 402 -13.39 -11.98 27.75
C ILE A 402 -13.52 -11.61 29.24
N THR A 403 -13.39 -10.33 29.59
CA THR A 403 -13.51 -9.85 30.99
C THR A 403 -14.87 -10.21 31.60
N THR A 404 -15.93 -10.27 30.80
CA THR A 404 -17.25 -10.70 31.28
C THR A 404 -17.28 -12.14 31.81
N GLN A 405 -16.26 -12.94 31.46
CA GLN A 405 -16.10 -14.35 31.83
C GLN A 405 -14.97 -14.57 32.84
N LYS A 406 -14.48 -13.53 33.52
CA LYS A 406 -13.31 -13.56 34.41
C LYS A 406 -13.35 -14.69 35.45
N ASP A 407 -14.54 -15.03 35.96
CA ASP A 407 -14.71 -16.07 36.99
C ASP A 407 -14.45 -17.50 36.49
N LEU A 408 -14.40 -17.71 35.16
CA LEU A 408 -14.07 -18.98 34.53
C LEU A 408 -12.59 -19.07 34.14
N LEU A 409 -11.84 -17.97 34.27
CA LEU A 409 -10.46 -17.83 33.78
C LEU A 409 -9.48 -17.93 34.96
N ILE A 410 -8.33 -18.53 34.69
CA ILE A 410 -7.15 -18.52 35.58
C ILE A 410 -6.44 -17.16 35.46
N GLY A 411 -6.40 -16.60 34.23
CA GLY A 411 -5.81 -15.31 33.95
C GLY A 411 -6.10 -14.93 32.50
N PHE A 412 -6.12 -13.64 32.24
CA PHE A 412 -6.31 -13.08 30.90
C PHE A 412 -5.72 -11.67 30.82
N GLY A 413 -5.47 -11.20 29.61
CA GLY A 413 -5.04 -9.83 29.31
C GLY A 413 -4.89 -9.61 27.81
N GLY A 414 -4.83 -8.35 27.41
CA GLY A 414 -4.66 -7.98 25.99
C GLY A 414 -5.30 -6.64 25.65
N HIS A 415 -5.43 -6.41 24.37
CA HIS A 415 -5.93 -5.20 23.73
C HIS A 415 -7.27 -5.46 22.99
N PRO A 416 -7.93 -4.43 22.45
CA PRO A 416 -9.19 -4.62 21.73
C PRO A 416 -9.17 -5.70 20.65
N MET A 417 -8.05 -5.83 19.92
CA MET A 417 -7.95 -6.73 18.77
C MET A 417 -7.29 -8.08 19.07
N ALA A 418 -6.63 -8.24 20.21
CA ALA A 418 -5.92 -9.46 20.57
C ALA A 418 -5.81 -9.66 22.06
N ALA A 419 -6.06 -10.88 22.54
CA ALA A 419 -5.94 -11.21 23.97
C ALA A 419 -5.33 -12.60 24.17
N GLY A 420 -4.66 -12.76 25.33
CA GLY A 420 -4.22 -14.03 25.85
C GLY A 420 -5.09 -14.44 27.03
N MET A 421 -5.31 -15.75 27.24
CA MET A 421 -6.06 -16.26 28.38
C MET A 421 -5.68 -17.68 28.77
N ALA A 422 -6.02 -18.04 30.00
CA ALA A 422 -5.91 -19.41 30.50
C ALA A 422 -7.17 -19.80 31.27
N LEU A 423 -7.64 -21.03 31.09
CA LEU A 423 -8.78 -21.59 31.83
C LEU A 423 -8.65 -23.10 32.02
N HIS A 424 -9.38 -23.66 32.97
CA HIS A 424 -9.48 -25.11 33.09
C HIS A 424 -10.36 -25.70 31.99
N LYS A 425 -9.97 -26.84 31.43
CA LYS A 425 -10.66 -27.51 30.30
C LYS A 425 -12.14 -27.75 30.57
N GLU A 426 -12.51 -28.06 31.83
CA GLU A 426 -13.91 -28.23 32.28
C GLU A 426 -14.76 -26.97 32.06
N ASN A 427 -14.16 -25.78 32.13
CA ASN A 427 -14.84 -24.50 31.96
C ASN A 427 -15.05 -24.10 30.49
N LEU A 428 -14.45 -24.79 29.53
CA LEU A 428 -14.45 -24.41 28.11
C LEU A 428 -15.88 -24.27 27.55
N SER A 429 -16.77 -25.20 27.88
CA SER A 429 -18.17 -25.16 27.40
C SER A 429 -18.94 -23.96 27.93
N ALA A 430 -18.80 -23.67 29.24
CA ALA A 430 -19.42 -22.50 29.88
C ALA A 430 -18.83 -21.18 29.32
N PHE A 431 -17.49 -21.14 29.15
CA PHE A 431 -16.78 -20.00 28.57
C PHE A 431 -17.25 -19.70 27.15
N ARG A 432 -17.31 -20.72 26.27
CA ARG A 432 -17.82 -20.59 24.90
C ARG A 432 -19.20 -19.97 24.84
N LYS A 433 -20.14 -20.47 25.68
CA LYS A 433 -21.53 -19.99 25.75
C LYS A 433 -21.61 -18.57 26.29
N GLY A 434 -20.87 -18.27 27.37
CA GLY A 434 -20.87 -16.94 27.98
C GLY A 434 -20.23 -15.88 27.07
N LEU A 435 -19.08 -16.21 26.51
CA LEU A 435 -18.37 -15.32 25.59
C LEU A 435 -19.19 -15.05 24.31
N GLY A 436 -19.85 -16.08 23.75
CA GLY A 436 -20.73 -15.90 22.60
C GLY A 436 -21.81 -14.85 22.86
N LYS A 437 -22.49 -14.94 24.02
CA LYS A 437 -23.50 -13.94 24.42
C LYS A 437 -22.91 -12.54 24.63
N ALA A 438 -21.69 -12.44 25.17
CA ALA A 438 -21.02 -11.17 25.36
C ALA A 438 -20.69 -10.50 24.03
N ILE A 439 -20.25 -11.29 23.08
CA ILE A 439 -19.96 -10.83 21.71
C ILE A 439 -21.24 -10.41 20.99
N GLU A 440 -22.30 -11.22 21.02
CA GLU A 440 -23.61 -10.86 20.48
C GLU A 440 -24.14 -9.55 21.07
N LYS A 441 -23.94 -9.34 22.38
CA LYS A 441 -24.33 -8.10 23.05
C LYS A 441 -23.49 -6.89 22.61
N GLN A 442 -22.18 -7.05 22.43
CA GLN A 442 -21.31 -5.96 21.97
C GLN A 442 -21.59 -5.61 20.50
N LEU A 443 -21.78 -6.62 19.67
CA LEU A 443 -22.09 -6.44 18.27
C LEU A 443 -23.52 -5.92 18.08
N GLY A 444 -24.46 -6.21 19.03
CA GLY A 444 -25.83 -5.70 19.05
C GLY A 444 -26.55 -5.90 17.73
N ASP A 445 -27.27 -4.87 17.31
CA ASP A 445 -27.88 -4.77 15.98
C ASP A 445 -26.88 -4.23 14.94
N ILE A 446 -25.56 -4.36 15.15
CA ILE A 446 -24.57 -4.04 14.13
C ILE A 446 -24.84 -4.97 12.95
N VAL A 447 -25.57 -4.46 11.99
CA VAL A 447 -25.61 -5.04 10.65
C VAL A 447 -24.17 -5.00 10.17
N PHE A 448 -23.51 -6.16 10.08
CA PHE A 448 -22.21 -6.23 9.44
C PHE A 448 -22.40 -5.65 8.04
N GLU A 449 -21.94 -4.43 7.85
CA GLU A 449 -21.89 -3.87 6.50
C GLU A 449 -21.09 -4.85 5.64
N GLU A 450 -21.56 -5.08 4.43
CA GLU A 450 -20.80 -5.88 3.48
C GLU A 450 -19.37 -5.32 3.45
N PRO A 451 -18.34 -6.20 3.46
CA PRO A 451 -16.97 -5.75 3.37
C PRO A 451 -16.82 -4.75 2.23
N THR A 452 -16.18 -3.62 2.48
CA THR A 452 -15.98 -2.59 1.47
C THR A 452 -14.54 -2.59 1.00
N LEU A 453 -14.32 -2.44 -0.30
CA LEU A 453 -13.02 -2.21 -0.89
C LEU A 453 -12.99 -0.79 -1.47
N GLN A 454 -12.22 0.10 -0.85
CA GLN A 454 -12.00 1.43 -1.38
C GLN A 454 -11.04 1.36 -2.58
N VAL A 455 -11.50 1.77 -3.75
CA VAL A 455 -10.66 1.97 -4.93
C VAL A 455 -10.14 3.41 -4.90
N ASP A 456 -8.82 3.58 -5.05
CA ASP A 456 -8.18 4.90 -5.08
C ASP A 456 -8.08 5.47 -6.49
N ALA A 457 -7.90 4.61 -7.50
CA ALA A 457 -7.91 5.00 -8.92
C ALA A 457 -8.30 3.83 -9.83
N TRP A 458 -9.01 4.16 -10.92
CA TRP A 458 -9.25 3.28 -12.05
C TRP A 458 -8.21 3.57 -13.13
N LEU A 459 -7.49 2.55 -13.58
CA LEU A 459 -6.42 2.65 -14.57
C LEU A 459 -6.60 1.62 -15.68
N GLY A 460 -6.11 1.93 -16.87
CA GLY A 460 -5.92 0.95 -17.94
C GLY A 460 -4.67 0.11 -17.72
N LEU A 461 -4.56 -1.05 -18.37
CA LEU A 461 -3.34 -1.88 -18.26
C LEU A 461 -2.10 -1.17 -18.84
N THR A 462 -2.29 -0.31 -19.83
CA THR A 462 -1.22 0.53 -20.43
C THR A 462 -0.64 1.58 -19.49
N ASP A 463 -1.39 1.99 -18.45
CA ASP A 463 -0.94 3.00 -17.48
C ASP A 463 0.03 2.41 -16.43
N LEU A 464 0.15 1.07 -16.37
CA LEU A 464 0.89 0.34 -15.33
C LEU A 464 2.39 0.34 -15.61
N SER A 465 3.04 1.46 -15.36
CA SER A 465 4.44 1.75 -15.70
C SER A 465 5.35 1.85 -14.46
N LEU A 466 6.66 1.85 -14.68
CA LEU A 466 7.63 2.16 -13.63
C LEU A 466 7.50 3.60 -13.14
N ASP A 467 7.16 4.55 -14.02
CA ASP A 467 6.96 5.95 -13.65
C ASP A 467 5.78 6.11 -12.70
N LEU A 468 4.70 5.36 -12.93
CA LEU A 468 3.58 5.28 -11.98
C LEU A 468 4.04 4.69 -10.65
N ALA A 469 4.82 3.60 -10.66
CA ALA A 469 5.34 2.98 -9.45
C ALA A 469 6.21 3.95 -8.65
N ASP A 470 7.11 4.67 -9.31
CA ASP A 470 7.97 5.69 -8.68
C ASP A 470 7.15 6.84 -8.11
N SER A 471 6.08 7.25 -8.80
CA SER A 471 5.14 8.26 -8.28
C SER A 471 4.45 7.78 -7.00
N LEU A 472 3.99 6.52 -6.95
CA LEU A 472 3.33 5.95 -5.78
C LEU A 472 4.31 5.81 -4.59
N GLU A 473 5.59 5.52 -4.83
CA GLU A 473 6.61 5.43 -3.79
C GLU A 473 6.85 6.76 -3.04
N LEU A 474 6.45 7.91 -3.60
CA LEU A 474 6.46 9.19 -2.86
C LEU A 474 5.62 9.11 -1.58
N LEU A 475 4.57 8.29 -1.58
CA LEU A 475 3.68 8.11 -0.43
C LEU A 475 4.23 7.09 0.59
N ALA A 476 5.26 6.32 0.28
CA ALA A 476 5.86 5.33 1.19
C ALA A 476 6.55 6.00 2.40
N PRO A 477 6.75 5.29 3.54
CA PRO A 477 6.38 3.90 3.80
C PRO A 477 4.89 3.70 4.02
N PHE A 478 4.38 2.53 3.60
CA PHE A 478 3.00 2.14 3.79
C PHE A 478 2.81 1.27 5.04
N GLY A 479 1.61 1.31 5.62
CA GLY A 479 1.29 0.56 6.84
C GLY A 479 0.04 1.10 7.53
N ALA A 480 -0.09 0.85 8.82
CA ALA A 480 -1.20 1.39 9.61
C ALA A 480 -1.24 2.93 9.52
N GLY A 481 -2.39 3.50 9.24
CA GLY A 481 -2.59 4.95 9.03
C GLY A 481 -2.10 5.50 7.69
N ASN A 482 -1.38 4.71 6.89
CA ASN A 482 -0.94 5.07 5.54
C ASN A 482 -1.00 3.85 4.61
N PRO A 483 -2.19 3.34 4.25
CA PRO A 483 -2.31 2.15 3.42
C PRO A 483 -1.79 2.38 1.99
N GLN A 484 -1.33 1.30 1.34
CA GLN A 484 -1.06 1.32 -0.09
C GLN A 484 -2.33 1.64 -0.89
N LEU A 485 -2.17 2.32 -2.03
CA LEU A 485 -3.29 2.59 -2.91
C LEU A 485 -3.83 1.29 -3.50
N THR A 486 -5.14 1.16 -3.45
CA THR A 486 -5.87 0.13 -4.18
C THR A 486 -6.23 0.67 -5.55
N LEU A 487 -5.52 0.18 -6.56
CA LEU A 487 -5.79 0.46 -7.96
C LEU A 487 -6.75 -0.58 -8.52
N ALA A 488 -7.50 -0.23 -9.54
CA ALA A 488 -8.39 -1.16 -10.21
C ALA A 488 -8.41 -0.97 -11.72
N THR A 489 -8.66 -2.06 -12.46
CA THR A 489 -8.85 -2.08 -13.92
C THR A 489 -10.18 -2.73 -14.23
N ARG A 490 -10.92 -2.14 -15.16
CA ARG A 490 -12.25 -2.61 -15.54
C ARG A 490 -12.18 -3.60 -16.69
N ASN A 491 -13.17 -4.49 -16.74
CA ASN A 491 -13.51 -5.31 -17.91
C ASN A 491 -12.35 -6.14 -18.47
N VAL A 492 -11.51 -6.71 -17.60
CA VAL A 492 -10.44 -7.63 -18.02
C VAL A 492 -10.95 -9.07 -18.13
N MET A 493 -10.25 -9.91 -18.88
CA MET A 493 -10.51 -11.34 -19.03
C MET A 493 -9.34 -12.17 -18.55
N LEU A 494 -9.61 -13.30 -17.91
CA LEU A 494 -8.57 -14.23 -17.45
C LEU A 494 -8.01 -15.03 -18.61
N LYS A 495 -6.73 -14.86 -18.93
CA LYS A 495 -6.00 -15.67 -19.95
C LYS A 495 -5.44 -16.95 -19.35
N SER A 496 -4.82 -16.86 -18.17
CA SER A 496 -4.25 -18.02 -17.48
C SER A 496 -4.05 -17.75 -15.99
N ALA A 497 -4.08 -18.82 -15.20
CA ALA A 497 -3.69 -18.84 -13.80
C ALA A 497 -2.58 -19.89 -13.61
N ILE A 498 -1.42 -19.46 -13.11
CA ILE A 498 -0.22 -20.30 -13.01
C ILE A 498 0.20 -20.36 -11.54
N SER A 499 0.33 -21.58 -10.98
CA SER A 499 0.80 -21.77 -9.61
C SER A 499 2.28 -21.42 -9.47
N LEU A 500 2.62 -20.70 -8.41
CA LEU A 500 3.97 -20.23 -8.09
C LEU A 500 4.44 -20.76 -6.74
N GLY A 501 5.76 -20.74 -6.56
CA GLY A 501 6.42 -21.15 -5.32
C GLY A 501 6.69 -22.66 -5.25
N LYS A 502 7.58 -23.07 -4.34
CA LYS A 502 7.95 -24.49 -4.14
C LYS A 502 6.76 -25.34 -3.67
N THR A 503 5.87 -24.75 -2.91
CA THR A 503 4.66 -25.36 -2.35
C THR A 503 3.42 -25.16 -3.21
N LYS A 504 3.53 -24.38 -4.30
CA LYS A 504 2.44 -24.02 -5.22
C LYS A 504 1.25 -23.33 -4.52
N GLU A 505 1.52 -22.59 -3.46
CA GLU A 505 0.51 -21.89 -2.64
C GLU A 505 0.06 -20.56 -3.24
N HIS A 506 0.79 -20.02 -4.21
CA HIS A 506 0.53 -18.70 -4.81
C HIS A 506 0.10 -18.86 -6.27
N LEU A 507 -0.57 -17.86 -6.79
CA LEU A 507 -0.98 -17.81 -8.20
C LEU A 507 -0.39 -16.59 -8.91
N ARG A 508 -0.16 -16.74 -10.21
CA ARG A 508 0.00 -15.64 -11.15
C ARG A 508 -1.20 -15.65 -12.07
N LEU A 509 -1.99 -14.59 -12.03
CA LEU A 509 -3.10 -14.37 -12.94
C LEU A 509 -2.59 -13.53 -14.10
N ASN A 510 -2.70 -14.02 -15.33
CA ASN A 510 -2.47 -13.22 -16.53
C ASN A 510 -3.86 -12.81 -17.05
N VAL A 511 -4.09 -11.53 -17.17
CA VAL A 511 -5.34 -10.96 -17.67
C VAL A 511 -5.08 -10.10 -18.88
N GLU A 512 -6.07 -9.96 -19.73
CA GLU A 512 -6.05 -9.16 -20.95
C GLU A 512 -7.22 -8.17 -20.92
N ASP A 513 -6.96 -6.94 -21.32
CA ASP A 513 -8.03 -5.95 -21.50
C ASP A 513 -8.66 -6.00 -22.91
N GLU A 514 -9.59 -5.10 -23.18
CA GLU A 514 -10.30 -5.01 -24.46
C GLU A 514 -9.39 -4.59 -25.64
N ASN A 515 -8.22 -4.03 -25.35
CA ASN A 515 -7.25 -3.58 -26.35
C ASN A 515 -6.21 -4.66 -26.68
N GLY A 516 -6.26 -5.80 -25.98
CA GLY A 516 -5.30 -6.88 -26.13
C GLY A 516 -4.03 -6.73 -25.29
N GLU A 517 -3.98 -5.71 -24.41
CA GLU A 517 -2.90 -5.55 -23.45
C GLU A 517 -2.98 -6.60 -22.36
N VAL A 518 -1.80 -7.14 -21.95
CA VAL A 518 -1.71 -8.23 -21.00
C VAL A 518 -0.91 -7.79 -19.78
N ALA A 519 -1.46 -8.04 -18.57
CA ALA A 519 -0.76 -7.83 -17.31
C ALA A 519 -0.77 -9.08 -16.44
N SER A 520 0.26 -9.21 -15.58
CA SER A 520 0.44 -10.34 -14.67
C SER A 520 0.29 -9.90 -13.22
N PHE A 521 -0.66 -10.49 -12.50
CA PHE A 521 -0.96 -10.21 -11.10
C PHE A 521 -0.52 -11.36 -10.20
N LEU A 522 0.19 -11.06 -9.13
CA LEU A 522 0.60 -12.03 -8.11
C LEU A 522 -0.49 -12.14 -7.04
N TRP A 523 -1.01 -13.33 -6.85
CA TRP A 523 -1.98 -13.63 -5.81
C TRP A 523 -1.33 -14.51 -4.74
N TRP A 524 -0.94 -13.89 -3.66
CA TRP A 524 -0.33 -14.57 -2.54
C TRP A 524 -1.35 -15.43 -1.80
N GLY A 525 -1.07 -16.73 -1.64
CA GLY A 525 -1.99 -17.67 -1.00
C GLY A 525 -3.21 -18.06 -1.82
N GLY A 526 -3.34 -17.61 -3.08
CA GLY A 526 -4.53 -17.82 -3.91
C GLY A 526 -4.75 -19.25 -4.44
N ALA A 527 -3.83 -20.17 -4.17
CA ALA A 527 -4.02 -21.57 -4.60
C ALA A 527 -5.15 -22.23 -3.81
N GLY A 528 -6.17 -22.68 -4.52
CA GLY A 528 -7.37 -23.28 -3.91
C GLY A 528 -8.54 -22.32 -3.71
N GLU A 529 -8.33 -21.03 -3.99
CA GLU A 529 -9.41 -20.03 -4.03
C GLU A 529 -10.15 -20.06 -5.38
N GLU A 530 -11.36 -19.49 -5.39
CA GLU A 530 -12.16 -19.37 -6.59
C GLU A 530 -11.52 -18.41 -7.59
N LEU A 531 -11.31 -18.90 -8.82
CA LEU A 531 -10.74 -18.10 -9.90
C LEU A 531 -11.80 -17.26 -10.60
N PRO A 532 -11.44 -16.10 -11.18
CA PRO A 532 -12.32 -15.40 -12.10
C PRO A 532 -12.77 -16.33 -13.23
N PRO A 533 -14.04 -16.28 -13.65
CA PRO A 533 -14.55 -17.10 -14.75
C PRO A 533 -13.77 -16.85 -16.05
N LYS A 534 -13.40 -17.90 -16.79
CA LYS A 534 -12.54 -17.79 -17.98
C LYS A 534 -13.13 -16.96 -19.13
N ASP A 535 -14.43 -17.03 -19.30
CA ASP A 535 -15.13 -16.44 -20.45
C ASP A 535 -15.97 -15.21 -20.05
N SER A 536 -15.73 -14.66 -18.88
CA SER A 536 -16.46 -13.51 -18.36
C SER A 536 -15.52 -12.34 -18.13
N LYS A 537 -16.03 -11.13 -18.36
CA LYS A 537 -15.34 -9.91 -17.98
C LYS A 537 -15.49 -9.69 -16.47
N PHE A 538 -14.43 -9.22 -15.88
CA PHE A 538 -14.42 -8.85 -14.46
C PHE A 538 -13.55 -7.61 -14.23
N ASP A 539 -13.81 -6.90 -13.15
CA ASP A 539 -12.94 -5.86 -12.66
C ASP A 539 -11.93 -6.50 -11.70
N ILE A 540 -10.70 -6.02 -11.74
CA ILE A 540 -9.60 -6.50 -10.89
C ILE A 540 -9.04 -5.37 -10.05
N ALA A 541 -8.89 -5.59 -8.73
CA ALA A 541 -8.26 -4.67 -7.80
C ALA A 541 -6.89 -5.20 -7.38
N TYR A 542 -5.93 -4.29 -7.24
CA TYR A 542 -4.54 -4.64 -6.99
C TYR A 542 -3.77 -3.49 -6.33
N THR A 543 -2.57 -3.78 -5.82
CA THR A 543 -1.55 -2.78 -5.52
C THR A 543 -0.43 -2.86 -6.54
N LEU A 544 0.30 -1.76 -6.74
CA LEU A 544 1.38 -1.65 -7.70
C LEU A 544 2.65 -1.12 -7.02
N ARG A 545 3.77 -1.80 -7.26
CA ARG A 545 5.10 -1.36 -6.80
C ARG A 545 6.19 -1.65 -7.84
N ALA A 546 7.29 -0.91 -7.76
CA ALA A 546 8.53 -1.28 -8.43
C ALA A 546 9.27 -2.32 -7.60
N THR A 547 9.67 -3.43 -8.22
CA THR A 547 10.52 -4.45 -7.59
C THR A 547 11.75 -4.70 -8.46
N SER A 548 12.79 -5.30 -7.89
CA SER A 548 13.97 -5.72 -8.65
C SER A 548 14.01 -7.24 -8.75
N PHE A 549 14.11 -7.75 -9.97
CA PHE A 549 14.32 -9.17 -10.22
C PHE A 549 15.54 -9.36 -11.13
N ARG A 550 16.54 -10.12 -10.66
CA ARG A 550 17.83 -10.33 -11.36
C ARG A 550 18.53 -9.03 -11.76
N GLY A 551 18.43 -7.99 -10.92
CA GLY A 551 19.04 -6.68 -11.16
C GLY A 551 18.27 -5.78 -12.12
N GLN A 552 17.11 -6.20 -12.63
CA GLN A 552 16.23 -5.36 -13.48
C GLN A 552 15.02 -4.91 -12.69
N ARG A 553 14.74 -3.61 -12.72
CA ARG A 553 13.51 -3.05 -12.14
C ARG A 553 12.31 -3.42 -13.02
N GLN A 554 11.24 -3.84 -12.37
CA GLN A 554 9.98 -4.19 -13.02
C GLN A 554 8.79 -3.79 -12.18
N VAL A 555 7.66 -3.57 -12.84
CA VAL A 555 6.37 -3.38 -12.16
C VAL A 555 5.91 -4.72 -11.61
N THR A 556 5.51 -4.74 -10.34
CA THR A 556 4.87 -5.88 -9.68
C THR A 556 3.48 -5.48 -9.25
N LEU A 557 2.49 -6.23 -9.72
CA LEU A 557 1.08 -6.07 -9.40
C LEU A 557 0.69 -7.15 -8.40
N GLN A 558 0.19 -6.77 -7.22
CA GLN A 558 -0.28 -7.70 -6.23
C GLN A 558 -1.81 -7.68 -6.24
N PHE A 559 -2.41 -8.82 -6.55
CA PHE A 559 -3.85 -9.02 -6.56
C PHE A 559 -4.46 -8.80 -5.17
N LYS A 560 -5.59 -8.11 -5.13
CA LYS A 560 -6.42 -7.95 -3.93
C LYS A 560 -7.75 -8.67 -4.06
N GLU A 561 -8.51 -8.35 -5.09
CA GLU A 561 -9.86 -8.88 -5.28
C GLU A 561 -10.28 -8.76 -6.75
N PHE A 562 -11.27 -9.56 -7.14
CA PHE A 562 -11.98 -9.39 -8.40
C PHE A 562 -13.49 -9.35 -8.16
N ARG A 563 -14.22 -8.69 -9.04
CA ARG A 563 -15.67 -8.79 -9.12
C ARG A 563 -16.07 -9.08 -10.56
N VAL A 564 -16.87 -10.10 -10.74
CA VAL A 564 -17.48 -10.34 -12.04
C VAL A 564 -18.38 -9.15 -12.34
N THR A 565 -18.12 -8.47 -13.44
CA THR A 565 -19.07 -7.50 -13.96
C THR A 565 -20.24 -8.34 -14.47
N GLU A 566 -21.28 -8.52 -13.65
CA GLU A 566 -22.57 -8.85 -14.22
C GLU A 566 -22.75 -7.88 -15.37
N GLU A 567 -23.13 -8.39 -16.56
CA GLU A 567 -23.81 -7.53 -17.52
C GLU A 567 -25.02 -6.97 -16.74
N ARG A 568 -24.81 -5.87 -16.02
CA ARG A 568 -25.95 -5.02 -15.70
C ARG A 568 -26.54 -4.77 -17.06
N PRO A 569 -27.80 -5.20 -17.32
CA PRO A 569 -28.51 -4.68 -18.45
C PRO A 569 -28.25 -3.18 -18.31
N ILE A 570 -27.54 -2.61 -19.28
CA ILE A 570 -27.18 -1.20 -19.27
C ILE A 570 -28.48 -0.52 -18.86
N GLU A 571 -28.59 -0.01 -17.62
CA GLU A 571 -29.48 1.06 -17.36
C GLU A 571 -28.95 2.16 -18.26
N VAL A 572 -29.40 2.10 -19.51
CA VAL A 572 -29.46 3.21 -20.38
C VAL A 572 -30.31 4.20 -19.57
N LYS A 573 -29.67 5.08 -18.81
CA LYS A 573 -30.19 6.42 -18.74
C LYS A 573 -30.26 6.79 -20.21
N GLU A 574 -31.44 6.56 -20.79
CA GLU A 574 -31.79 7.14 -22.06
C GLU A 574 -31.55 8.62 -21.88
N ALA A 575 -30.33 9.07 -22.15
CA ALA A 575 -30.16 10.40 -22.66
C ALA A 575 -31.08 10.37 -23.87
N LYS A 576 -32.19 11.08 -23.80
CA LYS A 576 -33.16 11.20 -24.88
C LYS A 576 -32.49 11.99 -26.02
N LEU A 577 -31.43 11.42 -26.59
CA LEU A 577 -30.80 11.95 -27.77
C LEU A 577 -31.68 11.54 -28.94
N ASP A 578 -32.44 12.49 -29.46
CA ASP A 578 -33.25 12.27 -30.66
C ASP A 578 -32.30 12.28 -31.88
N ILE A 579 -32.02 11.09 -32.43
CA ILE A 579 -31.13 10.94 -33.59
C ILE A 579 -31.98 10.87 -34.84
N ARG A 580 -31.81 11.84 -35.73
CA ARG A 580 -32.49 11.94 -37.00
C ARG A 580 -31.57 11.57 -38.15
N ASP A 581 -31.85 10.46 -38.80
CA ASP A 581 -31.11 10.00 -39.96
C ASP A 581 -31.42 10.79 -41.21
N MET A 582 -30.46 11.53 -41.68
CA MET A 582 -30.54 12.41 -42.84
C MET A 582 -29.66 11.92 -44.01
N ARG A 583 -29.08 10.70 -43.94
CA ARG A 583 -28.11 10.16 -44.92
C ARG A 583 -28.64 10.10 -46.34
N LEU A 584 -29.94 9.96 -46.53
CA LEU A 584 -30.59 9.96 -47.83
C LEU A 584 -30.97 11.31 -48.38
N GLN A 585 -30.72 12.38 -47.59
CA GLN A 585 -31.07 13.75 -48.01
C GLN A 585 -29.82 14.48 -48.43
N HIS A 586 -29.81 15.03 -49.65
CA HIS A 586 -28.63 15.69 -50.22
C HIS A 586 -28.60 17.21 -50.00
N THR A 587 -29.56 17.76 -49.24
CA THR A 587 -29.64 19.22 -49.00
C THR A 587 -29.99 19.51 -47.55
N LEU A 588 -29.33 20.55 -46.97
CA LEU A 588 -29.57 21.06 -45.61
C LEU A 588 -30.97 21.67 -45.37
N VAL A 589 -31.90 21.56 -46.32
CA VAL A 589 -33.20 22.27 -46.35
C VAL A 589 -34.08 21.98 -45.14
N ASN A 590 -33.83 20.88 -44.41
CA ASN A 590 -34.60 20.50 -43.21
C ASN A 590 -33.82 20.57 -41.88
N ALA A 591 -32.56 21.06 -41.89
CA ALA A 591 -31.90 21.41 -40.64
C ALA A 591 -32.46 22.74 -40.12
N GLN A 592 -32.85 22.80 -38.87
CA GLN A 592 -33.32 24.04 -38.29
C GLN A 592 -32.24 25.13 -38.35
N PRO A 593 -32.57 26.41 -38.57
CA PRO A 593 -31.57 27.49 -38.64
C PRO A 593 -30.74 27.68 -37.35
N SER A 594 -31.15 27.06 -36.25
CA SER A 594 -30.51 27.14 -34.94
C SER A 594 -29.53 25.99 -34.66
N ALA A 595 -29.45 24.97 -35.54
CA ALA A 595 -28.57 23.81 -35.29
C ALA A 595 -27.11 24.16 -35.55
N LEU A 596 -26.22 23.78 -34.60
CA LEU A 596 -24.76 23.85 -34.79
C LEU A 596 -24.35 22.83 -35.84
N ILE A 597 -23.71 23.23 -36.92
CA ILE A 597 -23.29 22.33 -38.00
C ILE A 597 -21.81 22.01 -37.82
N TRP A 598 -21.49 20.71 -37.59
CA TRP A 598 -20.13 20.23 -37.56
C TRP A 598 -19.71 19.70 -38.95
N ALA A 599 -18.77 20.40 -39.58
CA ALA A 599 -18.27 20.08 -40.92
C ALA A 599 -16.74 20.25 -40.99
N GLU A 600 -16.06 19.28 -41.56
CA GLU A 600 -14.61 19.25 -41.62
C GLU A 600 -14.06 18.88 -43.00
N GLY A 601 -12.75 19.08 -43.21
CA GLY A 601 -12.06 18.75 -44.43
C GLY A 601 -12.54 19.57 -45.63
N PRO A 602 -12.92 18.93 -46.77
CA PRO A 602 -13.45 19.63 -47.95
C PRO A 602 -14.75 20.40 -47.68
N ASP A 603 -15.53 19.91 -46.69
CA ASP A 603 -16.86 20.43 -46.41
C ASP A 603 -16.87 21.54 -45.34
N ARG A 604 -15.71 22.01 -44.91
CA ARG A 604 -15.54 23.03 -43.85
C ARG A 604 -16.28 24.33 -44.02
N ALA A 605 -16.67 24.66 -45.27
CA ALA A 605 -17.48 25.87 -45.57
C ALA A 605 -18.97 25.72 -45.15
N MET A 606 -19.41 24.51 -44.81
CA MET A 606 -20.78 24.19 -44.42
C MET A 606 -21.08 24.41 -42.93
N GLY A 607 -20.04 24.55 -42.08
CA GLY A 607 -20.21 24.68 -40.64
C GLY A 607 -18.90 24.96 -39.90
N VAL A 608 -18.87 24.63 -38.62
CA VAL A 608 -17.71 24.78 -37.75
C VAL A 608 -16.92 23.45 -37.68
N ASN A 609 -15.64 23.52 -37.43
CA ASN A 609 -14.80 22.34 -37.21
C ASN A 609 -14.81 21.92 -35.70
N ARG A 610 -14.17 20.78 -35.39
CA ARG A 610 -14.14 20.20 -34.04
C ARG A 610 -13.58 21.13 -32.95
N LEU A 611 -12.74 22.10 -33.31
CA LEU A 611 -12.13 23.06 -32.38
C LEU A 611 -13.04 24.26 -32.05
N GLU A 612 -14.07 24.44 -32.86
CA GLU A 612 -15.00 25.55 -32.74
C GLU A 612 -16.37 25.10 -32.23
N LEU A 613 -16.51 23.83 -31.84
CA LEU A 613 -17.75 23.31 -31.27
C LEU A 613 -18.02 23.95 -29.91
N THR A 614 -19.29 24.29 -29.70
CA THR A 614 -19.81 24.89 -28.45
C THR A 614 -21.12 24.22 -28.07
N GLN A 615 -21.58 24.39 -26.84
CA GLN A 615 -22.86 23.84 -26.39
C GLN A 615 -24.03 24.32 -27.27
N ALA A 616 -24.83 23.36 -27.73
CA ALA A 616 -26.01 23.65 -28.55
C ALA A 616 -27.05 22.55 -28.35
N LYS A 617 -28.36 22.95 -28.38
CA LYS A 617 -29.47 21.98 -28.26
C LYS A 617 -29.61 21.03 -29.46
N GLU A 618 -29.18 21.50 -30.61
CA GLU A 618 -29.27 20.76 -31.86
C GLU A 618 -27.90 20.72 -32.55
N LEU A 619 -27.44 19.52 -32.90
CA LEU A 619 -26.20 19.31 -33.63
C LEU A 619 -26.47 18.65 -34.97
N THR A 620 -25.95 19.21 -36.03
CA THR A 620 -25.91 18.60 -37.35
C THR A 620 -24.49 18.04 -37.59
N ILE A 621 -24.38 16.74 -37.68
CA ILE A 621 -23.12 16.08 -38.08
C ILE A 621 -23.15 15.96 -39.60
N TYR A 622 -22.50 16.91 -40.25
CA TYR A 622 -22.45 16.98 -41.71
C TYR A 622 -21.37 16.02 -42.27
N THR A 623 -20.13 16.19 -41.85
CA THR A 623 -19.01 15.29 -42.23
C THR A 623 -18.95 14.11 -41.27
N THR A 624 -18.87 12.88 -41.81
CA THR A 624 -18.70 11.66 -40.98
C THR A 624 -17.40 11.77 -40.19
N PRO A 625 -17.45 11.68 -38.86
CA PRO A 625 -16.25 11.71 -38.01
C PRO A 625 -15.21 10.65 -38.41
N PRO A 626 -13.92 10.88 -38.14
CA PRO A 626 -12.87 9.90 -38.48
C PRO A 626 -12.84 8.70 -37.51
N SER A 627 -13.41 8.80 -36.32
CA SER A 627 -13.56 7.69 -35.37
C SER A 627 -14.68 7.94 -34.36
N SER A 628 -15.00 6.89 -33.55
CA SER A 628 -15.96 7.00 -32.44
C SER A 628 -15.47 7.94 -31.33
N ILE A 629 -14.17 8.10 -31.17
CA ILE A 629 -13.57 8.97 -30.15
C ILE A 629 -13.90 10.43 -30.46
N GLU A 630 -13.67 10.88 -31.71
CA GLU A 630 -13.99 12.24 -32.13
C GLU A 630 -15.50 12.51 -32.10
N LEU A 631 -16.32 11.49 -32.41
CA LEU A 631 -17.75 11.61 -32.27
C LEU A 631 -18.17 11.84 -30.81
N ARG A 632 -17.65 11.03 -29.89
CA ARG A 632 -17.95 11.19 -28.45
C ARG A 632 -17.49 12.53 -27.92
N LYS A 633 -16.25 12.95 -28.22
CA LYS A 633 -15.74 14.28 -27.84
C LYS A 633 -16.66 15.41 -28.31
N ALA A 634 -17.14 15.32 -29.55
CA ALA A 634 -18.05 16.32 -30.08
C ALA A 634 -19.40 16.35 -29.35
N LEU A 635 -19.97 15.17 -29.04
CA LEU A 635 -21.23 15.07 -28.28
C LEU A 635 -21.06 15.55 -26.84
N ASP A 636 -19.92 15.28 -26.18
CA ASP A 636 -19.60 15.74 -24.83
C ASP A 636 -19.46 17.27 -24.75
N ILE A 637 -18.89 17.90 -25.80
CA ILE A 637 -18.76 19.34 -25.88
C ILE A 637 -20.12 20.01 -26.16
N VAL A 638 -20.85 19.48 -27.15
CA VAL A 638 -22.08 20.13 -27.62
C VAL A 638 -23.28 19.83 -26.72
N GLN A 639 -23.34 18.65 -26.11
CA GLN A 639 -24.44 18.18 -25.26
C GLN A 639 -25.82 18.36 -25.89
N PRO A 640 -26.04 17.89 -27.15
CA PRO A 640 -27.26 18.15 -27.89
C PRO A 640 -28.43 17.30 -27.38
N GLU A 641 -29.64 17.84 -27.50
CA GLU A 641 -30.90 17.11 -27.32
C GLU A 641 -31.33 16.37 -28.62
N VAL A 642 -30.96 16.96 -29.78
CA VAL A 642 -31.26 16.40 -31.12
C VAL A 642 -29.99 16.38 -31.97
N VAL A 643 -29.74 15.26 -32.65
CA VAL A 643 -28.65 15.13 -33.62
C VAL A 643 -29.21 14.82 -35.01
N TYR A 644 -28.92 15.67 -35.99
CA TYR A 644 -29.17 15.42 -37.40
C TYR A 644 -27.90 14.82 -38.04
N PHE A 645 -28.00 13.62 -38.55
CA PHE A 645 -26.84 12.95 -39.12
C PHE A 645 -26.91 12.87 -40.66
N PHE A 646 -26.17 13.68 -41.37
CA PHE A 646 -26.03 13.66 -42.83
C PHE A 646 -25.00 12.62 -43.26
N GLY A 647 -23.90 12.50 -42.52
CA GLY A 647 -22.91 11.44 -42.70
C GLY A 647 -22.18 11.47 -44.04
N ILE A 648 -21.90 12.67 -44.55
CA ILE A 648 -21.16 12.82 -45.81
C ILE A 648 -19.70 12.40 -45.50
N SER A 649 -19.26 11.34 -46.16
CA SER A 649 -17.90 10.86 -46.00
C SER A 649 -16.99 11.58 -47.00
N PRO A 650 -15.85 12.15 -46.54
CA PRO A 650 -14.82 12.63 -47.45
C PRO A 650 -14.37 11.50 -48.38
N ALA A 651 -13.95 11.86 -49.59
CA ALA A 651 -13.46 10.89 -50.56
C ALA A 651 -12.36 10.00 -49.91
N GLU A 652 -12.43 8.71 -50.18
CA GLU A 652 -11.43 7.75 -49.71
C GLU A 652 -10.07 8.09 -50.37
N GLN A 653 -9.05 8.30 -49.55
CA GLN A 653 -7.72 8.66 -49.99
C GLN A 653 -6.77 7.50 -49.79
N SER A 654 -5.94 7.17 -50.77
CA SER A 654 -4.77 6.34 -50.56
C SER A 654 -3.77 7.02 -49.61
N PRO A 655 -2.87 6.28 -48.94
CA PRO A 655 -1.84 6.89 -48.11
C PRO A 655 -1.03 7.97 -48.85
N GLU A 656 -0.75 7.76 -50.14
CA GLU A 656 0.01 8.67 -50.99
C GLU A 656 -0.78 9.96 -51.27
N GLU A 657 -2.07 9.85 -51.56
CA GLU A 657 -2.96 10.99 -51.76
C GLU A 657 -3.13 11.81 -50.47
N PHE A 658 -3.27 11.12 -49.32
CA PHE A 658 -3.31 11.78 -48.02
C PHE A 658 -2.02 12.53 -47.70
N LEU A 659 -0.87 11.90 -47.92
CA LEU A 659 0.43 12.54 -47.67
C LEU A 659 0.66 13.74 -48.62
N THR A 660 0.19 13.64 -49.86
CA THR A 660 0.23 14.75 -50.82
C THR A 660 -0.66 15.92 -50.34
N TYR A 661 -1.83 15.63 -49.86
CA TYR A 661 -2.75 16.62 -49.28
C TYR A 661 -2.16 17.28 -48.04
N LEU A 662 -1.62 16.46 -47.10
CA LEU A 662 -0.98 16.95 -45.89
C LEU A 662 0.23 17.82 -46.20
N ALA A 663 1.07 17.45 -47.17
CA ALA A 663 2.17 18.27 -47.63
C ALA A 663 1.71 19.62 -48.19
N GLY A 664 0.54 19.66 -48.84
CA GLY A 664 -0.11 20.88 -49.26
C GLY A 664 -0.52 21.79 -48.10
N LEU A 665 -1.10 21.21 -47.01
CA LEU A 665 -1.41 21.92 -45.80
C LEU A 665 -0.18 22.46 -45.09
N CYS A 666 0.89 21.64 -45.00
CA CYS A 666 2.19 22.06 -44.44
C CYS A 666 2.78 23.23 -45.21
N LYS A 667 2.71 23.20 -46.56
CA LYS A 667 3.15 24.31 -47.43
C LYS A 667 2.35 25.57 -47.16
N PHE A 668 1.04 25.48 -46.97
CA PHE A 668 0.20 26.60 -46.60
C PHE A 668 0.61 27.19 -45.25
N VAL A 669 0.79 26.35 -44.21
CA VAL A 669 1.24 26.76 -42.88
C VAL A 669 2.58 27.48 -42.93
N LEU A 670 3.56 26.91 -43.67
CA LEU A 670 4.87 27.53 -43.87
C LEU A 670 4.81 28.90 -44.52
N ASN A 671 3.92 29.11 -45.49
CA ASN A 671 3.85 30.34 -46.26
C ASN A 671 2.96 31.39 -45.62
N GLN A 672 1.91 31.01 -44.94
CA GLN A 672 0.86 31.95 -44.42
C GLN A 672 0.87 32.09 -42.89
N ARG A 673 1.45 31.12 -42.18
CA ARG A 673 1.42 31.08 -40.68
C ARG A 673 2.82 30.99 -40.05
N HIS A 674 3.85 31.32 -40.82
CA HIS A 674 5.23 31.28 -40.36
C HIS A 674 5.67 29.90 -39.75
N GLY A 675 5.07 28.82 -40.23
CA GLY A 675 5.34 27.46 -39.77
C GLY A 675 4.61 27.02 -38.52
N LYS A 676 3.75 27.83 -37.91
CA LYS A 676 3.03 27.50 -36.68
C LYS A 676 1.62 26.96 -36.93
N THR A 677 1.33 25.80 -36.32
CA THR A 677 -0.01 25.17 -36.34
C THR A 677 -0.12 24.17 -35.18
N THR A 678 -1.26 23.49 -35.09
CA THR A 678 -1.45 22.37 -34.15
C THR A 678 -1.81 21.09 -34.90
N ILE A 679 -1.58 19.93 -34.29
CA ILE A 679 -2.01 18.63 -34.85
C ILE A 679 -3.54 18.65 -35.07
N SER A 680 -4.29 19.16 -34.10
CA SER A 680 -5.75 19.25 -34.16
C SER A 680 -6.27 20.14 -35.28
N GLU A 681 -5.61 21.27 -35.58
CA GLU A 681 -5.95 22.12 -36.74
C GLU A 681 -5.77 21.39 -38.07
N LEU A 682 -4.65 20.68 -38.24
CA LEU A 682 -4.40 19.88 -39.43
C LEU A 682 -5.36 18.69 -39.54
N ALA A 683 -5.72 18.06 -38.43
CA ALA A 683 -6.70 16.99 -38.36
C ALA A 683 -8.10 17.46 -38.76
N ALA A 684 -8.56 18.60 -38.27
CA ALA A 684 -9.81 19.22 -38.66
C ALA A 684 -9.83 19.64 -40.14
N ALA A 685 -8.73 20.22 -40.63
CA ALA A 685 -8.61 20.63 -42.03
C ALA A 685 -8.65 19.48 -43.03
N SER A 686 -8.25 18.26 -42.59
CA SER A 686 -8.24 17.03 -43.40
C SER A 686 -9.41 16.08 -43.05
N ALA A 687 -10.21 16.37 -42.05
CA ALA A 687 -11.19 15.48 -41.47
C ALA A 687 -10.56 14.11 -41.06
N ALA A 688 -9.31 14.10 -40.61
CA ALA A 688 -8.56 12.91 -40.24
C ALA A 688 -8.44 12.76 -38.72
N ARG A 689 -7.91 11.63 -38.29
CA ARG A 689 -7.47 11.43 -36.88
C ARG A 689 -6.16 12.19 -36.65
N GLU A 690 -5.96 12.64 -35.41
CA GLU A 690 -4.70 13.29 -35.00
C GLU A 690 -3.49 12.36 -35.20
N SER A 691 -3.64 11.08 -34.91
CA SER A 691 -2.60 10.06 -35.15
C SER A 691 -2.20 9.94 -36.63
N ALA A 692 -3.13 10.09 -37.56
CA ALA A 692 -2.80 10.09 -38.98
C ALA A 692 -1.97 11.33 -39.38
N ILE A 693 -2.28 12.48 -38.79
CA ILE A 693 -1.51 13.71 -39.01
C ILE A 693 -0.10 13.57 -38.44
N GLN A 694 0.03 13.06 -37.21
CA GLN A 694 1.32 12.87 -36.58
C GLN A 694 2.21 11.95 -37.41
N LEU A 695 1.73 10.76 -37.79
CA LEU A 695 2.46 9.82 -38.64
C LEU A 695 2.81 10.41 -40.00
N GLY A 696 1.92 11.22 -40.58
CA GLY A 696 2.14 11.89 -41.84
C GLY A 696 3.24 12.97 -41.77
N LEU A 697 3.25 13.77 -40.71
CA LEU A 697 4.28 14.79 -40.45
C LEU A 697 5.65 14.16 -40.22
N GLU A 698 5.71 13.09 -39.41
CA GLU A 698 6.93 12.32 -39.17
C GLU A 698 7.43 11.68 -40.45
N TRP A 699 6.55 11.17 -41.32
CA TRP A 699 6.88 10.64 -42.62
C TRP A 699 7.51 11.69 -43.56
N LEU A 700 6.92 12.90 -43.60
CA LEU A 700 7.43 14.02 -44.38
C LEU A 700 8.82 14.46 -43.88
N ALA A 701 9.02 14.48 -42.56
CA ALA A 701 10.29 14.80 -41.95
C ALA A 701 11.34 13.71 -42.24
N ALA A 702 10.99 12.42 -42.10
CA ALA A 702 11.88 11.29 -42.43
C ALA A 702 12.25 11.28 -43.92
N GLY A 703 11.39 11.80 -44.79
CA GLY A 703 11.68 12.01 -46.22
C GLY A 703 12.58 13.21 -46.51
N GLY A 704 12.96 14.00 -45.50
CA GLY A 704 13.79 15.18 -45.64
C GLY A 704 13.07 16.34 -46.33
N GLN A 705 11.74 16.37 -46.31
CA GLN A 705 10.96 17.40 -47.01
C GLN A 705 10.75 18.66 -46.18
N LEU A 706 10.75 18.50 -44.84
CA LEU A 706 10.60 19.58 -43.85
C LEU A 706 11.12 19.12 -42.49
N THR A 707 11.40 20.07 -41.62
CA THR A 707 11.65 19.79 -40.19
C THR A 707 10.41 20.05 -39.38
N VAL A 708 10.08 19.12 -38.50
CA VAL A 708 8.93 19.18 -37.59
C VAL A 708 9.46 19.19 -36.16
N THR A 709 9.10 20.20 -35.38
CA THR A 709 9.31 20.24 -33.94
C THR A 709 7.93 20.20 -33.27
N LEU A 710 7.76 19.26 -32.35
CA LEU A 710 6.52 19.09 -31.58
C LEU A 710 6.81 19.52 -30.13
N GLU A 711 6.12 20.54 -29.66
CA GLU A 711 6.13 21.00 -28.27
C GLU A 711 4.70 20.92 -27.71
N GLU A 712 4.42 19.95 -26.85
CA GLU A 712 3.09 19.64 -26.32
C GLU A 712 2.03 19.46 -27.42
N ASN A 713 1.26 20.50 -27.77
CA ASN A 713 0.24 20.49 -28.83
C ASN A 713 0.58 21.38 -30.02
N GLU A 714 1.68 22.14 -29.95
CA GLU A 714 2.11 23.03 -31.02
C GLU A 714 3.06 22.32 -32.00
N VAL A 715 2.86 22.58 -33.28
CA VAL A 715 3.67 22.08 -34.38
C VAL A 715 4.41 23.25 -35.00
N GLN A 716 5.72 23.25 -34.91
CA GLN A 716 6.58 24.19 -35.62
C GLN A 716 7.18 23.51 -36.85
N LEU A 717 6.85 23.99 -38.03
CA LEU A 717 7.37 23.53 -39.29
C LEU A 717 8.48 24.47 -39.78
N SER A 718 9.59 23.93 -40.35
CA SER A 718 10.60 24.73 -41.02
C SER A 718 10.99 24.09 -42.33
N LYS A 719 11.60 24.93 -43.26
CA LYS A 719 12.06 24.47 -44.56
C LYS A 719 13.49 23.90 -44.52
N GLU A 720 14.07 23.75 -43.37
CA GLU A 720 15.35 23.12 -43.19
C GLU A 720 15.24 21.64 -43.56
N THR A 721 16.12 21.16 -44.43
CA THR A 721 16.12 19.76 -44.85
C THR A 721 16.98 18.93 -43.91
N GLN A 722 16.46 17.82 -43.43
CA GLN A 722 17.18 16.82 -42.62
C GLN A 722 17.68 15.67 -43.52
N GLU A 723 18.60 14.85 -42.99
CA GLU A 723 19.02 13.62 -43.68
C GLU A 723 17.82 12.66 -43.83
N LYS A 724 17.69 12.07 -45.02
CA LYS A 724 16.60 11.14 -45.31
C LYS A 724 16.80 9.83 -44.56
N ASN A 725 15.76 9.33 -43.95
CA ASN A 725 15.72 8.01 -43.33
C ASN A 725 14.66 7.11 -44.02
N PRO A 726 15.05 6.36 -45.08
CA PRO A 726 14.10 5.54 -45.84
C PRO A 726 13.46 4.40 -45.02
N TYR A 727 14.19 3.86 -44.03
CA TYR A 727 13.64 2.79 -43.19
C TYR A 727 12.51 3.31 -42.29
N LEU A 728 12.74 4.40 -41.57
CA LEU A 728 11.72 5.05 -40.76
C LEU A 728 10.53 5.49 -41.62
N GLN A 729 10.79 6.03 -42.82
CA GLN A 729 9.76 6.44 -43.76
C GLN A 729 8.87 5.27 -44.18
N MET A 730 9.44 4.08 -44.39
CA MET A 730 8.68 2.88 -44.72
C MET A 730 7.82 2.39 -43.53
N GLU A 731 8.36 2.36 -42.32
CA GLU A 731 7.59 1.98 -41.10
C GLU A 731 6.42 2.93 -40.86
N LEU A 732 6.66 4.23 -40.91
CA LEU A 732 5.63 5.25 -40.76
C LEU A 732 4.53 5.15 -41.83
N PHE A 733 4.89 4.79 -43.06
CA PHE A 733 3.95 4.57 -44.14
C PHE A 733 3.03 3.38 -43.89
N ILE A 734 3.58 2.28 -43.35
CA ILE A 734 2.78 1.09 -42.98
C ILE A 734 1.80 1.43 -41.83
N ALA A 735 2.30 2.13 -40.81
CA ALA A 735 1.45 2.57 -39.69
C ALA A 735 0.34 3.53 -40.15
N LEU A 736 0.67 4.52 -40.96
CA LEU A 736 -0.29 5.46 -41.52
C LEU A 736 -1.38 4.75 -42.35
N ARG A 737 -0.99 3.77 -43.17
CA ARG A 737 -1.93 2.97 -43.94
C ARG A 737 -2.93 2.23 -43.02
N GLY A 738 -2.46 1.71 -41.87
CA GLY A 738 -3.32 1.10 -40.86
C GLY A 738 -4.39 2.07 -40.35
N VAL A 739 -3.98 3.24 -39.89
CA VAL A 739 -4.89 4.28 -39.34
C VAL A 739 -5.89 4.78 -40.38
N LEU A 740 -5.44 4.98 -41.63
CA LEU A 740 -6.36 5.41 -42.71
C LEU A 740 -7.35 4.32 -43.09
N SER A 741 -6.93 3.04 -43.06
CA SER A 741 -7.81 1.89 -43.32
C SER A 741 -8.89 1.75 -42.24
N GLU A 742 -8.55 1.94 -40.97
CA GLU A 742 -9.49 1.96 -39.86
C GLU A 742 -10.50 3.11 -39.99
N THR A 743 -10.03 4.30 -40.32
CA THR A 743 -10.89 5.47 -40.56
C THR A 743 -11.88 5.22 -41.70
N SER A 744 -11.42 4.61 -42.80
CA SER A 744 -12.25 4.24 -43.95
C SER A 744 -13.29 3.19 -43.54
N ALA A 745 -12.88 2.13 -42.81
CA ALA A 745 -13.78 1.09 -42.31
C ALA A 745 -14.86 1.67 -41.39
N TYR A 746 -14.49 2.55 -40.48
CA TYR A 746 -15.42 3.24 -39.58
C TYR A 746 -16.46 4.08 -40.34
N ARG A 747 -16.03 4.86 -41.33
CA ARG A 747 -16.92 5.66 -42.15
C ARG A 747 -17.86 4.80 -43.03
N LYS A 748 -17.36 3.70 -43.59
CA LYS A 748 -18.18 2.72 -44.30
C LYS A 748 -19.25 2.10 -43.41
N TYR A 749 -18.86 1.73 -42.19
CA TYR A 749 -19.82 1.23 -41.20
C TYR A 749 -20.93 2.26 -40.90
N PHE A 750 -20.57 3.50 -40.64
CA PHE A 750 -21.52 4.60 -40.44
C PHE A 750 -22.46 4.82 -41.62
N ALA A 751 -21.97 4.71 -42.85
CA ALA A 751 -22.78 4.88 -44.05
C ALA A 751 -23.78 3.75 -44.24
N THR A 752 -23.49 2.53 -43.75
CA THR A 752 -24.26 1.31 -44.05
C THR A 752 -25.07 0.74 -42.88
N VAL A 753 -24.80 1.17 -41.64
CA VAL A 753 -25.48 0.65 -40.45
C VAL A 753 -27.02 0.91 -40.55
N PRO A 754 -27.87 -0.10 -40.33
CA PRO A 754 -29.33 0.06 -40.47
C PRO A 754 -29.94 0.96 -39.39
N ASP A 755 -29.43 0.92 -38.17
CA ASP A 755 -29.89 1.74 -37.05
C ASP A 755 -28.73 2.58 -36.49
N LEU A 756 -28.75 3.87 -36.77
CA LEU A 756 -27.78 4.83 -36.29
C LEU A 756 -27.71 4.90 -34.77
N LYS A 757 -28.78 4.59 -34.04
CA LYS A 757 -28.76 4.61 -32.57
C LYS A 757 -27.69 3.68 -31.98
N THR A 758 -27.32 2.63 -32.69
CA THR A 758 -26.27 1.69 -32.26
C THR A 758 -24.87 2.28 -32.30
N VAL A 759 -24.65 3.35 -33.03
CA VAL A 759 -23.34 4.02 -33.19
C VAL A 759 -23.14 5.17 -32.20
N PHE A 760 -24.25 5.70 -31.70
CA PHE A 760 -24.27 6.74 -30.68
C PHE A 760 -24.37 6.18 -29.24
N ARG A 761 -24.40 4.86 -29.11
CA ARG A 761 -24.29 4.13 -27.84
C ARG A 761 -22.79 3.94 -27.49
#